data_42036e7d4ae1ac1d336367e6e8ed1ca1
#
_entry.id   42036e7d4ae1ac1d336367e6e8ed1ca1
#
_cell.length_a   1.000
_cell.length_b   1.000
_cell.length_c   1.000
_cell.angle_alpha   90.00
_cell.angle_beta   90.00
_cell.angle_gamma   90.00
#
_symmetry.space_group_name_H-M   'P 1'
#
loop_
_entity.id
_entity.type
_entity.pdbx_description
1 polymer ?
#
loop_
_entity_poly.entity_id
_entity_poly.type
_entity_poly.pdbx_seq_one_letter_code
_entity_poly.pdbx_strand_id
1 'polypeptide(L)'
;MRVIARVITHRGSALNSTSTRSASTLARRARERAVVGNVAARGRGRHVMANSATTTPASFIDAFNDEYLAKHKTFEDNFWATKMNLRGNDVEALTKSFNALETFMGDAETLAKTRELLASKDVTDDQRIVLEQIEKTLKCYIVESKEAVALRESAIAKENALQAARNKQELGYTDVDGKFVSATPTVLRTKIRSSDEECVRKSCWETLRANGPFLCDNGFPAIIAERNRFARALGFEDFYDMKVTQAEGFNKKKCFEMLDGLEEATRPLMHAARDRLKAEKGEDATKGWNTAYALSGELTQLIDPYYPFENAPEVWGRSFGAMKIGYKGTTMRLDLCDRVGKYPNGFCHWPTPPFKKTDGTWVPSESNFTSLATPDEIGSGNTALTTLMHEGGHAAHFANIVQGSPVFAQERAPFSVALAETQSMFLDALCEDAAWQARYAKDRKGNVIPWELIERNIRQKHPYKVMALRGMIAVPYFEKALYELPEDQLTTENICRVADEIEEKIQGGFSGRPLMSVPHILADESSAYYHGYVFAEMAVHQTREHFFRTEGYIVDNPKVGPTLEAEYWRAGSGKPGFLGLVNNLTGKPLSHDAWVKELGEDVEELVKSEREAYEKSLAEATSTSDVDLDMRMLFVHGDEVIADSAENGGFLPACAKFKSWIHDKWPKTVAA
;
A
#
# COMPACT_ATOMS: atom_id res chain seq x y z
N MET A 1 0.95 -3.63 1.53
CA MET A 1 1.24 -2.38 2.25
C MET A 1 2.71 -2.09 2.51
N ARG A 2 3.58 -3.03 2.83
CA ARG A 2 5.04 -2.79 2.79
C ARG A 2 5.58 -2.36 1.43
N VAL A 3 4.79 -2.47 0.41
CA VAL A 3 5.13 -2.25 -0.99
C VAL A 3 4.91 -0.82 -1.46
N ILE A 4 3.88 -0.13 -0.97
CA ILE A 4 3.65 1.29 -1.28
C ILE A 4 4.79 2.16 -0.74
N ALA A 5 5.47 1.69 0.28
CA ALA A 5 6.51 2.39 1.01
C ALA A 5 7.86 2.60 0.29
N ARG A 6 8.03 2.22 -0.98
CA ARG A 6 9.34 2.36 -1.67
C ARG A 6 9.45 3.48 -2.70
N VAL A 7 8.47 4.35 -2.78
CA VAL A 7 8.56 5.48 -3.72
C VAL A 7 8.46 6.77 -2.95
N ILE A 8 9.53 7.49 -2.91
CA ILE A 8 9.71 8.92 -2.62
C ILE A 8 10.59 9.24 -1.41
N THR A 9 11.70 9.83 -1.76
CA THR A 9 12.62 10.89 -1.35
C THR A 9 13.87 10.58 -0.54
N HIS A 10 14.96 11.04 -1.11
CA HIS A 10 16.10 11.59 -0.35
C HIS A 10 16.19 13.10 -0.61
N ARG A 11 16.12 13.91 0.44
CA ARG A 11 16.80 15.21 0.46
C ARG A 11 18.15 15.02 1.15
N GLY A 12 19.22 15.17 0.39
CA GLY A 12 20.54 15.32 0.93
C GLY A 12 20.78 16.76 1.34
N SER A 13 21.25 16.98 2.55
CA SER A 13 21.97 18.19 2.93
C SER A 13 23.46 17.91 2.89
N ALA A 14 24.18 18.64 2.03
CA ALA A 14 25.62 18.69 2.01
C ALA A 14 26.13 19.45 3.25
N LEU A 15 27.10 18.89 3.96
CA LEU A 15 28.12 19.63 4.69
C LEU A 15 29.40 18.81 4.82
N ASN A 16 30.38 19.29 4.08
CA ASN A 16 31.85 19.33 4.25
C ASN A 16 32.62 18.26 5.02
N SER A 17 33.40 17.55 4.22
CA SER A 17 34.88 17.33 4.29
C SER A 17 35.56 17.39 5.66
N THR A 18 36.24 16.33 6.04
CA THR A 18 37.67 16.07 6.19
C THR A 18 37.86 14.84 7.09
N SER A 19 38.51 13.88 6.57
CA SER A 19 39.53 12.99 7.15
C SER A 19 39.43 11.58 6.56
N THR A 20 40.18 11.43 5.50
CA THR A 20 40.64 10.15 4.97
C THR A 20 41.80 9.65 5.81
N ARG A 21 41.67 8.42 6.30
CA ARG A 21 42.69 7.40 6.55
C ARG A 21 42.35 6.62 7.82
N SER A 22 41.75 5.43 7.65
CA SER A 22 41.82 4.31 8.59
C SER A 22 40.66 3.30 8.52
N ALA A 23 40.10 3.05 7.34
CA ALA A 23 38.98 2.05 7.21
C ALA A 23 39.35 0.83 6.34
N SER A 24 40.55 0.73 5.78
CA SER A 24 40.90 -0.36 4.84
C SER A 24 41.44 -1.64 5.49
N THR A 25 41.74 -1.63 6.78
CA THR A 25 42.38 -2.79 7.44
C THR A 25 41.39 -3.66 8.26
N LEU A 26 40.23 -3.12 8.62
CA LEU A 26 39.20 -3.85 9.38
C LEU A 26 38.21 -4.62 8.48
N ALA A 27 37.98 -4.14 7.28
CA ALA A 27 37.06 -4.81 6.33
C ALA A 27 37.66 -6.11 5.73
N ARG A 28 39.00 -6.27 5.72
CA ARG A 28 39.66 -7.46 5.21
C ARG A 28 39.63 -8.63 6.22
N ARG A 29 39.62 -8.34 7.52
CA ARG A 29 39.54 -9.36 8.58
C ARG A 29 38.12 -9.89 8.85
N ALA A 30 37.09 -9.15 8.47
CA ALA A 30 35.69 -9.61 8.59
C ALA A 30 35.29 -10.57 7.45
N ARG A 31 35.89 -10.43 6.25
CA ARG A 31 35.59 -11.33 5.12
C ARG A 31 36.25 -12.72 5.23
N GLU A 32 37.35 -12.86 5.92
CA GLU A 32 38.03 -14.15 6.09
C GLU A 32 37.47 -15.01 7.23
N ARG A 33 36.60 -14.45 8.10
CA ARG A 33 35.88 -15.21 9.15
C ARG A 33 34.49 -15.70 8.76
N ALA A 34 33.91 -15.19 7.68
CA ALA A 34 32.58 -15.56 7.22
C ALA A 34 32.53 -16.82 6.33
N VAL A 35 33.70 -17.33 5.88
CA VAL A 35 33.76 -18.48 4.96
C VAL A 35 34.06 -19.82 5.66
N VAL A 36 34.41 -19.83 6.95
CA VAL A 36 34.76 -21.05 7.66
C VAL A 36 33.82 -21.41 8.83
N GLY A 37 32.72 -20.66 9.00
CA GLY A 37 31.78 -20.82 10.13
C GLY A 37 30.51 -21.62 9.88
N ASN A 38 30.28 -22.14 8.69
CA ASN A 38 28.96 -22.69 8.31
C ASN A 38 28.88 -24.23 8.20
N VAL A 39 29.70 -24.99 8.89
CA VAL A 39 29.63 -26.46 8.93
C VAL A 39 29.81 -27.01 10.34
N ALA A 40 29.32 -26.41 11.38
CA ALA A 40 29.12 -27.13 12.66
C ALA A 40 28.41 -26.27 13.72
N ALA A 41 27.13 -25.99 13.53
CA ALA A 41 26.23 -25.72 14.67
C ALA A 41 24.80 -26.12 14.30
N ARG A 42 24.62 -27.44 14.04
CA ARG A 42 23.30 -28.07 14.29
C ARG A 42 23.12 -28.16 15.82
N GLY A 43 22.93 -27.02 16.46
CA GLY A 43 22.40 -26.93 17.79
C GLY A 43 20.94 -27.33 17.72
N ARG A 44 20.61 -28.48 18.28
CA ARG A 44 19.25 -28.95 18.50
C ARG A 44 18.51 -27.94 19.41
N GLY A 45 17.93 -26.92 18.81
CA GLY A 45 16.77 -26.27 19.36
C GLY A 45 15.62 -27.29 19.23
N ARG A 46 15.28 -27.97 20.32
CA ARG A 46 14.05 -28.77 20.39
C ARG A 46 12.90 -27.79 20.18
N HIS A 47 12.31 -27.78 18.98
CA HIS A 47 11.00 -27.20 18.78
C HIS A 47 10.02 -27.94 19.71
N VAL A 48 9.32 -27.19 20.56
CA VAL A 48 8.40 -27.71 21.57
C VAL A 48 7.21 -28.47 20.94
N MET A 49 7.03 -28.34 19.60
CA MET A 49 5.91 -28.93 18.86
C MET A 49 6.08 -30.42 18.49
N ALA A 50 7.28 -31.01 18.57
CA ALA A 50 7.57 -32.35 18.04
C ALA A 50 7.49 -33.52 19.05
N ASN A 51 7.19 -33.29 20.32
CA ASN A 51 7.25 -34.37 21.33
C ASN A 51 6.11 -34.33 22.33
N SER A 52 4.90 -34.73 21.97
CA SER A 52 4.00 -35.43 22.88
C SER A 52 3.02 -36.31 22.10
N ALA A 53 2.88 -37.56 22.49
CA ALA A 53 1.96 -38.52 21.90
C ALA A 53 0.46 -38.19 22.11
N THR A 54 0.13 -36.97 22.55
CA THR A 54 -1.23 -36.50 22.90
C THR A 54 -1.50 -35.05 22.49
N THR A 55 -0.91 -34.56 21.39
CA THR A 55 -1.22 -33.20 20.91
C THR A 55 -2.62 -33.14 20.32
N THR A 56 -3.55 -32.47 21.01
CA THR A 56 -4.90 -32.23 20.49
C THR A 56 -4.91 -31.10 19.43
N PRO A 57 -5.90 -31.08 18.54
CA PRO A 57 -6.03 -29.97 17.59
C PRO A 57 -6.03 -28.59 18.25
N ALA A 58 -6.75 -28.40 19.35
CA ALA A 58 -6.79 -27.14 20.11
C ALA A 58 -5.41 -26.74 20.65
N SER A 59 -4.70 -27.67 21.34
CA SER A 59 -3.38 -27.36 21.89
C SER A 59 -2.32 -27.08 20.82
N PHE A 60 -2.44 -27.71 19.65
CA PHE A 60 -1.56 -27.42 18.51
C PHE A 60 -1.81 -26.01 17.95
N ILE A 61 -3.10 -25.65 17.75
CA ILE A 61 -3.48 -24.33 17.25
C ILE A 61 -2.98 -23.23 18.20
N ASP A 62 -3.24 -23.37 19.51
CA ASP A 62 -2.80 -22.37 20.49
C ASP A 62 -1.27 -22.24 20.52
N ALA A 63 -0.53 -23.35 20.53
CA ALA A 63 0.92 -23.33 20.51
C ALA A 63 1.49 -22.70 19.22
N PHE A 64 0.91 -23.00 18.06
CA PHE A 64 1.27 -22.40 16.79
C PHE A 64 1.02 -20.88 16.81
N ASN A 65 -0.16 -20.47 17.26
CA ASN A 65 -0.56 -19.06 17.32
C ASN A 65 0.36 -18.27 18.25
N ASP A 66 0.66 -18.78 19.44
CA ASP A 66 1.52 -18.12 20.43
C ASP A 66 2.97 -17.98 19.91
N GLU A 67 3.53 -19.02 19.27
CA GLU A 67 4.88 -18.97 18.69
C GLU A 67 4.96 -18.07 17.47
N TYR A 68 3.96 -18.14 16.56
CA TYR A 68 3.85 -17.23 15.42
C TYR A 68 3.80 -15.78 15.90
N LEU A 69 2.91 -15.47 16.83
CA LEU A 69 2.72 -14.11 17.35
C LEU A 69 4.00 -13.56 17.97
N ALA A 70 4.69 -14.35 18.79
CA ALA A 70 5.94 -13.93 19.43
C ALA A 70 7.03 -13.57 18.39
N LYS A 71 7.20 -14.39 17.35
CA LYS A 71 8.18 -14.15 16.29
C LYS A 71 7.78 -12.99 15.39
N HIS A 72 6.51 -12.94 15.00
CA HIS A 72 5.94 -11.88 14.16
C HIS A 72 6.07 -10.53 14.87
N LYS A 73 5.64 -10.42 16.13
CA LYS A 73 5.76 -9.19 16.91
C LYS A 73 7.20 -8.72 17.05
N THR A 74 8.12 -9.63 17.38
CA THR A 74 9.54 -9.30 17.51
C THR A 74 10.10 -8.72 16.19
N PHE A 75 9.73 -9.31 15.05
CA PHE A 75 10.14 -8.80 13.75
C PHE A 75 9.51 -7.44 13.44
N GLU A 76 8.20 -7.26 13.68
CA GLU A 76 7.48 -6.02 13.40
C GLU A 76 7.96 -4.85 14.29
N ASP A 77 8.24 -5.13 15.57
CA ASP A 77 8.79 -4.11 16.50
C ASP A 77 10.19 -3.65 16.04
N ASN A 78 11.07 -4.56 15.63
CA ASN A 78 12.39 -4.22 15.07
C ASN A 78 12.26 -3.47 13.73
N PHE A 79 11.29 -3.87 12.90
CA PHE A 79 10.98 -3.20 11.64
C PHE A 79 10.55 -1.75 11.88
N TRP A 80 9.60 -1.52 12.79
CA TRP A 80 9.16 -0.18 13.16
C TRP A 80 10.29 0.66 13.71
N ALA A 81 11.03 0.15 14.68
CA ALA A 81 12.16 0.86 15.29
C ALA A 81 13.19 1.29 14.25
N THR A 82 13.51 0.41 13.30
CA THR A 82 14.46 0.71 12.22
C THR A 82 13.91 1.71 11.22
N LYS A 83 12.64 1.56 10.80
CA LYS A 83 12.01 2.45 9.81
C LYS A 83 11.74 3.84 10.38
N MET A 84 11.39 3.93 11.64
CA MET A 84 11.18 5.21 12.32
C MET A 84 12.46 5.81 12.88
N ASN A 85 13.61 5.14 12.70
CA ASN A 85 14.91 5.58 13.25
C ASN A 85 14.81 5.89 14.75
N LEU A 86 14.20 4.98 15.51
CA LEU A 86 14.05 5.12 16.95
C LEU A 86 15.37 4.86 17.65
N ARG A 87 15.50 5.37 18.89
CA ARG A 87 16.66 5.12 19.73
C ARG A 87 16.86 3.62 19.97
N GLY A 88 18.12 3.14 19.77
CA GLY A 88 18.43 1.72 19.96
C GLY A 88 17.95 0.81 18.83
N ASN A 89 17.51 1.36 17.68
CA ASN A 89 17.23 0.52 16.51
C ASN A 89 18.50 -0.26 16.12
N ASP A 90 18.28 -1.50 15.66
CA ASP A 90 19.38 -2.42 15.31
C ASP A 90 19.01 -3.22 14.06
N VAL A 91 19.73 -2.95 12.97
CA VAL A 91 19.54 -3.63 11.68
C VAL A 91 19.90 -5.13 11.76
N GLU A 92 20.85 -5.51 12.62
CA GLU A 92 21.18 -6.92 12.83
C GLU A 92 20.03 -7.64 13.56
N ALA A 93 19.45 -7.02 14.59
CA ALA A 93 18.26 -7.53 15.28
C ALA A 93 17.05 -7.66 14.33
N LEU A 94 16.83 -6.69 13.45
CA LEU A 94 15.80 -6.78 12.40
C LEU A 94 16.03 -7.99 11.50
N THR A 95 17.25 -8.16 10.98
CA THR A 95 17.60 -9.28 10.10
C THR A 95 17.43 -10.62 10.82
N LYS A 96 17.89 -10.71 12.07
CA LYS A 96 17.77 -11.92 12.89
C LYS A 96 16.30 -12.31 13.18
N SER A 97 15.47 -11.33 13.53
CA SER A 97 14.04 -11.57 13.79
C SER A 97 13.28 -11.95 12.52
N PHE A 98 13.60 -11.33 11.37
CA PHE A 98 13.06 -11.74 10.08
C PHE A 98 13.39 -13.22 9.77
N ASN A 99 14.67 -13.60 9.86
CA ASN A 99 15.09 -14.96 9.58
C ASN A 99 14.46 -15.99 10.55
N ALA A 100 14.23 -15.59 11.82
CA ALA A 100 13.56 -16.46 12.79
C ALA A 100 12.09 -16.70 12.43
N LEU A 101 11.39 -15.68 11.94
CA LEU A 101 10.01 -15.81 11.44
C LEU A 101 9.97 -16.67 10.18
N GLU A 102 10.82 -16.40 9.20
CA GLU A 102 10.89 -17.19 7.95
C GLU A 102 11.22 -18.68 8.22
N THR A 103 12.13 -18.95 9.16
CA THR A 103 12.47 -20.32 9.56
C THR A 103 11.27 -21.05 10.18
N PHE A 104 10.50 -20.36 11.03
CA PHE A 104 9.30 -20.91 11.65
C PHE A 104 8.23 -21.20 10.59
N MET A 105 7.98 -20.25 9.69
CA MET A 105 6.97 -20.41 8.63
C MET A 105 7.40 -21.46 7.59
N GLY A 106 8.71 -21.68 7.43
CA GLY A 106 9.28 -22.70 6.52
C GLY A 106 9.43 -24.09 7.14
N ASP A 107 8.87 -24.36 8.31
CA ASP A 107 9.05 -25.63 9.02
C ASP A 107 8.16 -26.76 8.46
N ALA A 108 8.79 -27.72 7.78
CA ALA A 108 8.11 -28.86 7.15
C ALA A 108 7.46 -29.82 8.19
N GLU A 109 8.00 -29.91 9.43
CA GLU A 109 7.43 -30.77 10.47
C GLU A 109 6.09 -30.18 10.96
N THR A 110 6.00 -28.87 11.10
CA THR A 110 4.76 -28.15 11.41
C THR A 110 3.70 -28.37 10.33
N LEU A 111 4.08 -28.31 9.05
CA LEU A 111 3.15 -28.59 7.94
C LEU A 111 2.67 -30.05 7.97
N ALA A 112 3.59 -31.02 8.18
CA ALA A 112 3.22 -32.44 8.27
C ALA A 112 2.26 -32.69 9.43
N LYS A 113 2.49 -32.08 10.61
CA LYS A 113 1.60 -32.19 11.76
C LYS A 113 0.24 -31.54 11.53
N THR A 114 0.20 -30.41 10.86
CA THR A 114 -1.07 -29.76 10.45
C THR A 114 -1.90 -30.69 9.57
N ARG A 115 -1.29 -31.36 8.59
CA ARG A 115 -1.95 -32.33 7.69
C ARG A 115 -2.42 -33.58 8.44
N GLU A 116 -1.62 -34.09 9.38
CA GLU A 116 -2.01 -35.21 10.25
C GLU A 116 -3.29 -34.87 11.05
N LEU A 117 -3.32 -33.66 11.65
CA LEU A 117 -4.47 -33.23 12.44
C LEU A 117 -5.70 -33.01 11.54
N LEU A 118 -5.56 -32.44 10.35
CA LEU A 118 -6.65 -32.30 9.38
C LEU A 118 -7.29 -33.62 8.97
N ALA A 119 -6.53 -34.72 8.95
CA ALA A 119 -7.02 -36.06 8.67
C ALA A 119 -7.69 -36.72 9.88
N SER A 120 -7.56 -36.17 11.12
CA SER A 120 -8.19 -36.72 12.32
C SER A 120 -9.71 -36.51 12.30
N LYS A 121 -10.43 -37.45 12.93
CA LYS A 121 -11.88 -37.38 13.13
C LYS A 121 -12.29 -36.48 14.31
N ASP A 122 -11.34 -36.15 15.19
CA ASP A 122 -11.59 -35.39 16.43
C ASP A 122 -11.48 -33.86 16.22
N VAL A 123 -11.36 -33.40 14.97
CA VAL A 123 -11.26 -31.98 14.62
C VAL A 123 -12.66 -31.38 14.47
N THR A 124 -12.98 -30.32 15.21
CA THR A 124 -14.22 -29.55 15.03
C THR A 124 -14.16 -28.73 13.75
N ASP A 125 -15.33 -28.26 13.26
CA ASP A 125 -15.39 -27.44 12.05
C ASP A 125 -14.57 -26.14 12.17
N ASP A 126 -14.64 -25.46 13.33
CA ASP A 126 -13.85 -24.25 13.59
C ASP A 126 -12.35 -24.52 13.57
N GLN A 127 -11.91 -25.61 14.21
CA GLN A 127 -10.51 -26.03 14.20
C GLN A 127 -10.04 -26.40 12.79
N ARG A 128 -10.90 -27.03 12.00
CA ARG A 128 -10.62 -27.38 10.60
C ARG A 128 -10.36 -26.15 9.78
N ILE A 129 -11.19 -25.11 9.90
CA ILE A 129 -11.00 -23.83 9.21
C ILE A 129 -9.63 -23.23 9.55
N VAL A 130 -9.24 -23.23 10.84
CA VAL A 130 -7.95 -22.72 11.28
C VAL A 130 -6.78 -23.54 10.73
N LEU A 131 -6.85 -24.89 10.84
CA LEU A 131 -5.81 -25.78 10.32
C LEU A 131 -5.65 -25.68 8.80
N GLU A 132 -6.74 -25.57 8.04
CA GLU A 132 -6.71 -25.34 6.60
C GLU A 132 -6.00 -24.03 6.26
N GLN A 133 -6.24 -22.96 7.03
CA GLN A 133 -5.56 -21.69 6.83
C GLN A 133 -4.07 -21.76 7.21
N ILE A 134 -3.72 -22.43 8.30
CA ILE A 134 -2.32 -22.68 8.67
C ILE A 134 -1.60 -23.45 7.54
N GLU A 135 -2.21 -24.54 7.04
CA GLU A 135 -1.64 -25.30 5.91
C GLU A 135 -1.45 -24.42 4.68
N LYS A 136 -2.48 -23.66 4.30
CA LYS A 136 -2.45 -22.75 3.15
C LYS A 136 -1.33 -21.71 3.30
N THR A 137 -1.18 -21.14 4.49
CA THR A 137 -0.15 -20.14 4.79
C THR A 137 1.24 -20.76 4.73
N LEU A 138 1.49 -21.88 5.40
CA LEU A 138 2.81 -22.54 5.40
C LEU A 138 3.24 -22.93 3.97
N LYS A 139 2.32 -23.36 3.11
CA LYS A 139 2.62 -23.67 1.71
C LYS A 139 3.17 -22.49 0.91
N CYS A 140 2.90 -21.26 1.30
CA CYS A 140 3.48 -20.07 0.67
C CYS A 140 4.96 -19.86 1.04
N TYR A 141 5.41 -20.45 2.15
CA TYR A 141 6.79 -20.31 2.67
C TYR A 141 7.65 -21.54 2.43
N ILE A 142 7.04 -22.72 2.47
CA ILE A 142 7.75 -23.99 2.37
C ILE A 142 8.03 -24.32 0.89
N VAL A 143 9.31 -24.43 0.57
CA VAL A 143 9.81 -24.85 -0.72
C VAL A 143 10.45 -26.22 -0.56
N GLU A 144 9.77 -27.27 -1.00
CA GLU A 144 10.21 -28.67 -0.82
C GLU A 144 11.36 -29.07 -1.77
N SER A 145 11.50 -28.36 -2.90
CA SER A 145 12.56 -28.63 -3.89
C SER A 145 13.85 -27.89 -3.56
N LYS A 146 14.97 -28.60 -3.46
CA LYS A 146 16.30 -27.99 -3.28
C LYS A 146 16.68 -27.05 -4.42
N GLU A 147 16.26 -27.39 -5.65
CA GLU A 147 16.47 -26.56 -6.83
C GLU A 147 15.70 -25.23 -6.69
N ALA A 148 14.42 -25.27 -6.30
CA ALA A 148 13.62 -24.07 -6.11
C ALA A 148 14.15 -23.20 -4.97
N VAL A 149 14.66 -23.77 -3.86
CA VAL A 149 15.34 -23.02 -2.81
C VAL A 149 16.54 -22.26 -3.35
N ALA A 150 17.41 -22.93 -4.13
CA ALA A 150 18.59 -22.30 -4.71
C ALA A 150 18.23 -21.17 -5.68
N LEU A 151 17.18 -21.34 -6.49
CA LEU A 151 16.68 -20.32 -7.41
C LEU A 151 16.14 -19.10 -6.67
N ARG A 152 15.37 -19.31 -5.58
CA ARG A 152 14.86 -18.23 -4.72
C ARG A 152 16.01 -17.45 -4.07
N GLU A 153 17.00 -18.13 -3.49
CA GLU A 153 18.18 -17.48 -2.91
C GLU A 153 18.97 -16.68 -3.95
N SER A 154 19.13 -17.24 -5.17
CA SER A 154 19.78 -16.55 -6.29
C SER A 154 19.03 -15.29 -6.71
N ALA A 155 17.71 -15.36 -6.84
CA ALA A 155 16.88 -14.19 -7.18
C ALA A 155 17.01 -13.08 -6.12
N ILE A 156 16.91 -13.42 -4.83
CA ILE A 156 17.07 -12.47 -3.71
C ILE A 156 18.47 -11.81 -3.71
N ALA A 157 19.52 -12.61 -3.96
CA ALA A 157 20.89 -12.06 -4.03
C ALA A 157 21.05 -11.05 -5.18
N LYS A 158 20.44 -11.34 -6.35
CA LYS A 158 20.45 -10.42 -7.50
C LYS A 158 19.63 -9.16 -7.24
N GLU A 159 18.47 -9.27 -6.59
CA GLU A 159 17.65 -8.12 -6.18
C GLU A 159 18.42 -7.19 -5.22
N ASN A 160 19.11 -7.76 -4.25
CA ASN A 160 19.96 -7.00 -3.33
C ASN A 160 21.11 -6.29 -4.07
N ALA A 161 21.73 -6.96 -5.06
CA ALA A 161 22.78 -6.37 -5.88
C ALA A 161 22.25 -5.20 -6.73
N LEU A 162 21.08 -5.37 -7.37
CA LEU A 162 20.39 -4.30 -8.11
C LEU A 162 20.05 -3.13 -7.21
N GLN A 163 19.52 -3.39 -6.00
CA GLN A 163 19.22 -2.33 -5.04
C GLN A 163 20.47 -1.55 -4.62
N ALA A 164 21.60 -2.26 -4.41
CA ALA A 164 22.89 -1.63 -4.09
C ALA A 164 23.40 -0.75 -5.26
N ALA A 165 23.19 -1.17 -6.51
CA ALA A 165 23.53 -0.36 -7.69
C ALA A 165 22.64 0.89 -7.78
N ARG A 166 21.32 0.75 -7.57
CA ARG A 166 20.37 1.88 -7.55
C ARG A 166 20.71 2.92 -6.47
N ASN A 167 21.16 2.47 -5.30
CA ASN A 167 21.55 3.39 -4.22
C ASN A 167 22.78 4.25 -4.57
N LYS A 168 23.55 3.85 -5.58
CA LYS A 168 24.72 4.58 -6.09
C LYS A 168 24.41 5.39 -7.35
N GLN A 169 23.22 5.21 -7.93
CA GLN A 169 22.81 5.93 -9.14
C GLN A 169 22.64 7.40 -8.83
N GLU A 170 23.36 8.24 -9.56
CA GLU A 170 23.23 9.68 -9.49
C GLU A 170 22.09 10.11 -10.43
N LEU A 171 20.97 10.55 -9.85
CA LEU A 171 19.82 11.07 -10.57
C LEU A 171 19.74 12.58 -10.44
N GLY A 172 19.22 13.23 -11.46
CA GLY A 172 19.06 14.67 -11.47
C GLY A 172 18.40 15.17 -12.77
N TYR A 173 18.36 16.47 -12.93
CA TYR A 173 17.84 17.13 -14.10
C TYR A 173 18.70 18.33 -14.49
N THR A 174 18.61 18.76 -15.73
CA THR A 174 19.23 19.99 -16.22
C THR A 174 18.26 21.14 -15.99
N ASP A 175 18.70 22.17 -15.30
CA ASP A 175 17.92 23.39 -15.06
C ASP A 175 17.91 24.32 -16.28
N VAL A 176 17.23 25.48 -16.16
CA VAL A 176 17.11 26.49 -17.24
C VAL A 176 18.46 27.07 -17.68
N ASP A 177 19.44 27.06 -16.82
CA ASP A 177 20.80 27.58 -17.11
C ASP A 177 21.72 26.49 -17.68
N GLY A 178 21.20 25.28 -17.93
CA GLY A 178 21.97 24.14 -18.43
C GLY A 178 22.80 23.43 -17.37
N LYS A 179 22.59 23.72 -16.10
CA LYS A 179 23.33 23.13 -14.99
C LYS A 179 22.62 21.85 -14.49
N PHE A 180 23.42 20.80 -14.23
CA PHE A 180 22.90 19.59 -13.60
C PHE A 180 22.57 19.84 -12.12
N VAL A 181 21.36 19.44 -11.73
CA VAL A 181 20.84 19.49 -10.35
C VAL A 181 20.52 18.08 -9.91
N SER A 182 21.24 17.58 -8.90
CA SER A 182 20.97 16.26 -8.30
C SER A 182 19.56 16.24 -7.68
N ALA A 183 18.79 15.19 -7.94
CA ALA A 183 17.42 15.08 -7.50
C ALA A 183 16.99 13.63 -7.33
N THR A 184 16.09 13.39 -6.38
CA THR A 184 15.48 12.08 -6.16
C THR A 184 14.37 11.82 -7.18
N PRO A 185 13.95 10.55 -7.42
CA PRO A 185 12.82 10.24 -8.29
C PRO A 185 11.54 11.01 -7.95
N THR A 186 11.34 11.35 -6.68
CA THR A 186 10.19 12.15 -6.24
C THR A 186 10.29 13.58 -6.67
N VAL A 187 11.44 14.20 -6.46
CA VAL A 187 11.67 15.57 -6.91
C VAL A 187 11.50 15.65 -8.43
N LEU A 188 12.01 14.65 -9.18
CA LEU A 188 11.81 14.58 -10.63
C LEU A 188 10.33 14.53 -11.00
N ARG A 189 9.54 13.65 -10.38
CA ARG A 189 8.08 13.57 -10.62
C ARG A 189 7.34 14.83 -10.21
N THR A 190 7.72 15.45 -9.11
CA THR A 190 7.15 16.74 -8.69
C THR A 190 7.44 17.81 -9.72
N LYS A 191 8.69 17.90 -10.22
CA LYS A 191 9.06 18.87 -11.28
C LYS A 191 8.29 18.65 -12.58
N ILE A 192 8.10 17.40 -13.01
CA ILE A 192 7.28 17.07 -14.19
C ILE A 192 5.86 17.62 -14.03
N ARG A 193 5.31 17.62 -12.84
CA ARG A 193 3.93 18.03 -12.54
C ARG A 193 3.79 19.55 -12.32
N SER A 194 4.82 20.23 -11.79
CA SER A 194 4.69 21.58 -11.24
C SER A 194 5.67 22.62 -11.79
N SER A 195 6.69 22.24 -12.58
CA SER A 195 7.62 23.22 -13.14
C SER A 195 6.97 23.96 -14.33
N ASP A 196 7.04 25.27 -14.36
CA ASP A 196 6.58 26.07 -15.51
C ASP A 196 7.47 25.88 -16.74
N GLU A 197 8.73 25.49 -16.54
CA GLU A 197 9.73 25.33 -17.58
C GLU A 197 9.65 23.95 -18.25
N GLU A 198 9.28 23.89 -19.53
CA GLU A 198 9.17 22.62 -20.27
C GLU A 198 10.52 21.88 -20.37
N CYS A 199 11.62 22.61 -20.55
CA CYS A 199 12.96 21.98 -20.61
C CYS A 199 13.29 21.23 -19.31
N VAL A 200 12.91 21.76 -18.15
CA VAL A 200 13.08 21.11 -16.86
C VAL A 200 12.19 19.86 -16.75
N ARG A 201 10.90 19.97 -17.13
CA ARG A 201 9.99 18.82 -17.14
C ARG A 201 10.51 17.70 -18.04
N LYS A 202 10.95 18.04 -19.24
CA LYS A 202 11.51 17.10 -20.22
C LYS A 202 12.78 16.43 -19.68
N SER A 203 13.72 17.18 -19.13
CA SER A 203 14.95 16.64 -18.54
C SER A 203 14.65 15.69 -17.38
N CYS A 204 13.70 16.02 -16.50
CA CYS A 204 13.26 15.13 -15.42
C CYS A 204 12.66 13.82 -15.97
N TRP A 205 11.85 13.90 -17.00
CA TRP A 205 11.20 12.74 -17.62
C TRP A 205 12.22 11.84 -18.34
N GLU A 206 13.16 12.41 -19.08
CA GLU A 206 14.26 11.67 -19.73
C GLU A 206 15.10 10.92 -18.71
N THR A 207 15.39 11.53 -17.55
CA THR A 207 16.09 10.87 -16.44
C THR A 207 15.29 9.68 -15.90
N LEU A 208 13.98 9.80 -15.75
CA LEU A 208 13.15 8.67 -15.31
C LEU A 208 13.09 7.54 -16.36
N ARG A 209 13.09 7.86 -17.65
CA ARG A 209 13.16 6.86 -18.72
C ARG A 209 14.51 6.15 -18.79
N ALA A 210 15.59 6.88 -18.54
CA ALA A 210 16.94 6.30 -18.48
C ALA A 210 17.10 5.23 -17.38
N ASN A 211 16.14 5.13 -16.44
CA ASN A 211 16.08 4.06 -15.46
C ASN A 211 15.96 2.67 -16.11
N GLY A 212 15.25 2.54 -17.24
CA GLY A 212 15.07 1.26 -17.92
C GLY A 212 16.40 0.60 -18.31
N PRO A 213 17.21 1.21 -19.18
CA PRO A 213 18.54 0.70 -19.51
C PRO A 213 19.42 0.47 -18.28
N PHE A 214 19.43 1.42 -17.31
CA PHE A 214 20.22 1.27 -16.08
C PHE A 214 19.83 0.02 -15.30
N LEU A 215 18.56 -0.28 -15.10
CA LEU A 215 18.09 -1.46 -14.37
C LEU A 215 18.51 -2.75 -15.10
N CYS A 216 18.31 -2.79 -16.42
CA CYS A 216 18.66 -3.94 -17.22
C CYS A 216 20.18 -4.21 -17.21
N ASP A 217 21.00 -3.19 -17.35
CA ASP A 217 22.46 -3.30 -17.33
C ASP A 217 23.02 -3.68 -15.94
N ASN A 218 22.20 -3.48 -14.89
CA ASN A 218 22.55 -3.85 -13.51
C ASN A 218 21.86 -5.13 -13.02
N GLY A 219 21.39 -6.00 -13.94
CA GLY A 219 20.99 -7.38 -13.66
C GLY A 219 19.49 -7.65 -13.57
N PHE A 220 18.63 -6.70 -13.90
CA PHE A 220 17.17 -6.90 -13.88
C PHE A 220 16.72 -8.07 -14.78
N PRO A 221 17.23 -8.28 -16.01
CA PRO A 221 16.88 -9.43 -16.83
C PRO A 221 17.15 -10.78 -16.16
N ALA A 222 18.30 -10.88 -15.44
CA ALA A 222 18.64 -12.09 -14.71
C ALA A 222 17.71 -12.36 -13.50
N ILE A 223 17.19 -11.31 -12.87
CA ILE A 223 16.17 -11.42 -11.81
C ILE A 223 14.88 -12.02 -12.39
N ILE A 224 14.43 -11.53 -13.53
CA ILE A 224 13.21 -12.03 -14.20
C ILE A 224 13.37 -13.52 -14.58
N ALA A 225 14.52 -13.88 -15.15
CA ALA A 225 14.82 -15.28 -15.49
C ALA A 225 14.77 -16.21 -14.26
N GLU A 226 15.43 -15.81 -13.16
CA GLU A 226 15.45 -16.61 -11.93
C GLU A 226 14.06 -16.74 -11.29
N ARG A 227 13.27 -15.65 -11.25
CA ARG A 227 11.90 -15.67 -10.76
C ARG A 227 11.02 -16.64 -11.58
N ASN A 228 11.14 -16.61 -12.90
CA ASN A 228 10.42 -17.55 -13.78
C ASN A 228 10.85 -19.00 -13.57
N ARG A 229 12.15 -19.27 -13.46
CA ARG A 229 12.67 -20.62 -13.18
C ARG A 229 12.16 -21.12 -11.83
N PHE A 230 12.16 -20.27 -10.80
CA PHE A 230 11.63 -20.56 -9.48
C PHE A 230 10.15 -20.93 -9.53
N ALA A 231 9.31 -20.10 -10.16
CA ALA A 231 7.88 -20.36 -10.29
C ALA A 231 7.58 -21.66 -11.05
N ARG A 232 8.32 -21.94 -12.16
CA ARG A 232 8.19 -23.20 -12.92
C ARG A 232 8.63 -24.43 -12.11
N ALA A 233 9.67 -24.31 -11.29
CA ALA A 233 10.08 -25.37 -10.36
C ALA A 233 9.02 -25.70 -9.30
N LEU A 234 8.09 -24.77 -9.04
CA LEU A 234 6.93 -24.95 -8.17
C LEU A 234 5.65 -25.37 -8.93
N GLY A 235 5.73 -25.55 -10.27
CA GLY A 235 4.61 -26.03 -11.09
C GLY A 235 3.70 -24.93 -11.66
N PHE A 236 4.08 -23.66 -11.57
CA PHE A 236 3.36 -22.53 -12.16
C PHE A 236 3.86 -22.24 -13.58
N GLU A 237 3.05 -21.56 -14.37
CA GLU A 237 3.39 -21.18 -15.74
C GLU A 237 4.61 -20.23 -15.77
N ASP A 238 4.55 -19.19 -14.93
CA ASP A 238 5.58 -18.20 -14.73
C ASP A 238 5.44 -17.54 -13.32
N PHE A 239 6.28 -16.58 -13.03
CA PHE A 239 6.27 -15.88 -11.76
C PHE A 239 5.00 -15.07 -11.52
N TYR A 240 4.41 -14.46 -12.57
CA TYR A 240 3.17 -13.72 -12.45
C TYR A 240 2.00 -14.64 -12.05
N ASP A 241 1.89 -15.80 -12.69
CA ASP A 241 0.88 -16.82 -12.36
C ASP A 241 1.01 -17.31 -10.92
N MET A 242 2.24 -17.56 -10.46
CA MET A 242 2.51 -17.95 -9.07
C MET A 242 2.02 -16.88 -8.09
N LYS A 243 2.41 -15.62 -8.28
CA LYS A 243 2.07 -14.53 -7.36
C LYS A 243 0.57 -14.29 -7.28
N VAL A 244 -0.12 -14.23 -8.41
CA VAL A 244 -1.58 -14.06 -8.46
C VAL A 244 -2.29 -15.24 -7.81
N THR A 245 -1.88 -16.46 -8.13
CA THR A 245 -2.53 -17.67 -7.57
C THR A 245 -2.36 -17.76 -6.07
N GLN A 246 -1.18 -17.43 -5.55
CA GLN A 246 -0.92 -17.44 -4.10
C GLN A 246 -1.68 -16.35 -3.34
N ALA A 247 -1.74 -15.13 -3.88
CA ALA A 247 -2.38 -14.01 -3.23
C ALA A 247 -3.90 -14.03 -3.38
N GLU A 248 -4.39 -14.15 -4.62
CA GLU A 248 -5.81 -13.95 -4.93
C GLU A 248 -6.63 -15.25 -4.97
N GLY A 249 -5.97 -16.41 -5.06
CA GLY A 249 -6.62 -17.72 -5.12
C GLY A 249 -7.18 -18.10 -6.50
N PHE A 250 -6.84 -17.33 -7.55
CA PHE A 250 -7.13 -17.64 -8.95
C PHE A 250 -5.90 -17.40 -9.83
N ASN A 251 -5.84 -18.01 -10.98
CA ASN A 251 -4.66 -18.00 -11.86
C ASN A 251 -4.55 -16.73 -12.72
N LYS A 252 -3.39 -16.57 -13.37
CA LYS A 252 -3.08 -15.48 -14.30
C LYS A 252 -4.14 -15.32 -15.39
N LYS A 253 -4.62 -16.44 -15.98
CA LYS A 253 -5.63 -16.39 -17.03
C LYS A 253 -6.90 -15.70 -16.56
N LYS A 254 -7.44 -16.08 -15.39
CA LYS A 254 -8.63 -15.46 -14.80
C LYS A 254 -8.38 -13.99 -14.45
N CYS A 255 -7.18 -13.65 -13.96
CA CYS A 255 -6.77 -12.29 -13.70
C CYS A 255 -6.90 -11.42 -14.98
N PHE A 256 -6.29 -11.87 -16.08
CA PHE A 256 -6.31 -11.08 -17.31
C PHE A 256 -7.64 -11.10 -18.04
N GLU A 257 -8.49 -12.13 -17.91
CA GLU A 257 -9.87 -12.06 -18.39
C GLU A 257 -10.65 -10.87 -17.78
N MET A 258 -10.44 -10.58 -16.50
CA MET A 258 -11.10 -9.42 -15.84
C MET A 258 -10.44 -8.09 -16.24
N LEU A 259 -9.11 -8.04 -16.36
CA LEU A 259 -8.38 -6.84 -16.79
C LEU A 259 -8.68 -6.48 -18.24
N ASP A 260 -8.78 -7.47 -19.13
CA ASP A 260 -9.10 -7.29 -20.55
C ASP A 260 -10.48 -6.66 -20.72
N GLY A 261 -11.48 -7.11 -19.95
CA GLY A 261 -12.81 -6.50 -19.96
C GLY A 261 -12.79 -5.02 -19.57
N LEU A 262 -12.04 -4.64 -18.53
CA LEU A 262 -11.86 -3.25 -18.12
C LEU A 262 -11.08 -2.43 -19.16
N GLU A 263 -10.02 -3.01 -19.73
CA GLU A 263 -9.20 -2.37 -20.77
C GLU A 263 -10.05 -2.04 -22.00
N GLU A 264 -10.81 -3.02 -22.50
CA GLU A 264 -11.70 -2.85 -23.67
C GLU A 264 -12.77 -1.80 -23.42
N ALA A 265 -13.42 -1.82 -22.27
CA ALA A 265 -14.47 -0.88 -21.91
C ALA A 265 -13.97 0.57 -21.77
N THR A 266 -12.73 0.75 -21.30
CA THR A 266 -12.15 2.11 -21.06
C THR A 266 -11.31 2.65 -22.21
N ARG A 267 -11.00 1.85 -23.22
CA ARG A 267 -10.18 2.27 -24.38
C ARG A 267 -10.80 3.47 -25.13
N PRO A 268 -12.11 3.48 -25.45
CA PRO A 268 -12.72 4.64 -26.09
C PRO A 268 -12.67 5.90 -25.22
N LEU A 269 -12.88 5.76 -23.91
CA LEU A 269 -12.82 6.89 -22.97
C LEU A 269 -11.41 7.48 -22.92
N MET A 270 -10.37 6.63 -22.96
CA MET A 270 -8.98 7.07 -23.00
C MET A 270 -8.66 7.89 -24.26
N HIS A 271 -9.10 7.41 -25.44
CA HIS A 271 -8.91 8.16 -26.68
C HIS A 271 -9.63 9.51 -26.61
N ALA A 272 -10.89 9.52 -26.17
CA ALA A 272 -11.64 10.76 -26.01
C ALA A 272 -10.97 11.76 -25.04
N ALA A 273 -10.43 11.28 -23.91
CA ALA A 273 -9.70 12.12 -22.96
C ALA A 273 -8.43 12.72 -23.57
N ARG A 274 -7.66 11.95 -24.34
CA ARG A 274 -6.46 12.46 -25.03
C ARG A 274 -6.80 13.46 -26.13
N ASP A 275 -7.82 13.20 -26.94
CA ASP A 275 -8.29 14.11 -27.98
C ASP A 275 -8.79 15.42 -27.37
N ARG A 276 -9.52 15.33 -26.25
CA ARG A 276 -9.96 16.49 -25.48
C ARG A 276 -8.76 17.29 -24.95
N LEU A 277 -7.77 16.62 -24.33
CA LEU A 277 -6.56 17.29 -23.84
C LEU A 277 -5.82 18.04 -24.97
N LYS A 278 -5.69 17.39 -26.12
CA LYS A 278 -5.09 17.98 -27.31
C LYS A 278 -5.89 19.19 -27.81
N ALA A 279 -7.21 19.12 -27.85
CA ALA A 279 -8.08 20.21 -28.28
C ALA A 279 -8.05 21.39 -27.30
N GLU A 280 -8.05 21.14 -25.99
CA GLU A 280 -8.10 22.18 -24.96
C GLU A 280 -6.73 22.81 -24.65
N LYS A 281 -5.65 22.03 -24.71
CA LYS A 281 -4.30 22.42 -24.24
C LYS A 281 -3.22 22.37 -25.34
N GLY A 282 -3.56 21.90 -26.53
CA GLY A 282 -2.64 21.71 -27.63
C GLY A 282 -1.95 20.35 -27.68
N GLU A 283 -1.33 20.03 -28.82
CA GLU A 283 -0.62 18.77 -29.08
C GLU A 283 0.44 18.48 -28.02
N ASP A 284 1.19 19.50 -27.63
CA ASP A 284 2.30 19.37 -26.69
C ASP A 284 1.86 18.93 -25.29
N ALA A 285 0.61 19.16 -24.91
CA ALA A 285 0.06 18.70 -23.64
C ALA A 285 -0.02 17.16 -23.55
N THR A 286 -0.02 16.45 -24.66
CA THR A 286 -0.07 14.97 -24.70
C THR A 286 1.30 14.31 -24.60
N LYS A 287 2.39 15.09 -24.62
CA LYS A 287 3.75 14.57 -24.40
C LYS A 287 3.93 14.09 -22.97
N GLY A 288 4.65 12.98 -22.75
CA GLY A 288 4.83 12.36 -21.44
C GLY A 288 5.29 13.32 -20.34
N TRP A 289 6.17 14.28 -20.67
CA TRP A 289 6.64 15.29 -19.71
C TRP A 289 5.69 16.46 -19.49
N ASN A 290 4.64 16.62 -20.32
CA ASN A 290 3.70 17.73 -20.23
C ASN A 290 2.32 17.33 -19.70
N THR A 291 1.88 16.09 -19.90
CA THR A 291 0.52 15.64 -19.54
C THR A 291 0.19 15.91 -18.07
N ALA A 292 1.07 15.55 -17.15
CA ALA A 292 0.83 15.76 -15.71
C ALA A 292 0.77 17.27 -15.35
N TYR A 293 1.60 18.09 -15.97
CA TYR A 293 1.57 19.56 -15.80
C TYR A 293 0.28 20.18 -16.36
N ALA A 294 -0.16 19.74 -17.52
CA ALA A 294 -1.38 20.25 -18.16
C ALA A 294 -2.66 19.94 -17.34
N LEU A 295 -2.66 18.84 -16.59
CA LEU A 295 -3.79 18.42 -15.75
C LEU A 295 -3.73 18.94 -14.31
N SER A 296 -2.56 19.39 -13.82
CA SER A 296 -2.41 20.08 -12.55
C SER A 296 -2.79 21.55 -12.69
N GLY A 297 -2.80 22.34 -11.70
CA GLY A 297 -3.06 23.77 -11.79
C GLY A 297 -2.93 24.40 -10.41
N GLU A 298 -3.24 25.68 -10.30
CA GLU A 298 -3.25 26.44 -9.04
C GLU A 298 -4.34 25.99 -8.05
N LEU A 299 -5.21 25.05 -8.47
CA LEU A 299 -6.33 24.58 -7.65
C LEU A 299 -5.87 23.99 -6.32
N THR A 300 -4.72 23.30 -6.28
CA THR A 300 -4.15 22.77 -5.04
C THR A 300 -3.92 23.89 -4.01
N GLN A 301 -3.42 25.04 -4.42
CA GLN A 301 -3.20 26.18 -3.53
C GLN A 301 -4.51 26.76 -3.01
N LEU A 302 -5.56 26.80 -3.85
CA LEU A 302 -6.87 27.34 -3.47
C LEU A 302 -7.63 26.42 -2.51
N ILE A 303 -7.42 25.10 -2.60
CA ILE A 303 -8.07 24.10 -1.75
C ILE A 303 -7.31 23.91 -0.41
N ASP A 304 -5.99 24.08 -0.41
CA ASP A 304 -5.13 23.80 0.76
C ASP A 304 -5.62 24.38 2.09
N PRO A 305 -6.14 25.62 2.18
CA PRO A 305 -6.62 26.19 3.43
C PRO A 305 -7.73 25.39 4.12
N TYR A 306 -8.48 24.58 3.37
CA TYR A 306 -9.60 23.79 3.89
C TYR A 306 -9.20 22.41 4.45
N TYR A 307 -7.91 22.08 4.38
CA TYR A 307 -7.36 20.83 4.90
C TYR A 307 -6.19 21.08 5.85
N PRO A 308 -6.40 21.83 6.97
CA PRO A 308 -5.33 22.08 7.94
C PRO A 308 -4.89 20.75 8.57
N PHE A 309 -3.61 20.42 8.43
CA PHE A 309 -3.05 19.11 8.84
C PHE A 309 -3.33 18.80 10.32
N GLU A 310 -3.23 19.79 11.18
CA GLU A 310 -3.44 19.62 12.62
C GLU A 310 -4.85 19.14 13.00
N ASN A 311 -5.82 19.26 12.09
CA ASN A 311 -7.19 18.78 12.27
C ASN A 311 -7.41 17.37 11.67
N ALA A 312 -6.49 16.85 10.87
CA ALA A 312 -6.68 15.60 10.15
C ALA A 312 -7.09 14.40 11.04
N PRO A 313 -6.48 14.17 12.23
CA PRO A 313 -6.90 13.08 13.10
C PRO A 313 -8.33 13.22 13.63
N GLU A 314 -8.75 14.43 13.99
CA GLU A 314 -10.13 14.67 14.44
C GLU A 314 -11.13 14.45 13.31
N VAL A 315 -10.83 14.94 12.10
CA VAL A 315 -11.68 14.75 10.91
C VAL A 315 -11.83 13.26 10.58
N TRP A 316 -10.72 12.51 10.54
CA TRP A 316 -10.74 11.06 10.37
C TRP A 316 -11.63 10.37 11.41
N GLY A 317 -11.40 10.65 12.71
CA GLY A 317 -12.16 10.01 13.78
C GLY A 317 -13.66 10.33 13.75
N ARG A 318 -14.04 11.58 13.43
CA ARG A 318 -15.44 11.95 13.30
C ARG A 318 -16.12 11.27 12.12
N SER A 319 -15.46 11.22 10.96
CA SER A 319 -15.96 10.55 9.75
C SER A 319 -16.17 9.05 10.00
N PHE A 320 -15.18 8.37 10.58
CA PHE A 320 -15.28 6.92 10.87
C PHE A 320 -16.29 6.63 11.98
N GLY A 321 -16.30 7.43 13.05
CA GLY A 321 -17.27 7.30 14.15
C GLY A 321 -18.71 7.46 13.70
N ALA A 322 -18.99 8.41 12.79
CA ALA A 322 -20.32 8.62 12.21
C ALA A 322 -20.77 7.38 11.39
N MET A 323 -19.86 6.74 10.68
CA MET A 323 -20.12 5.49 9.95
C MET A 323 -20.13 4.24 10.83
N LYS A 324 -19.96 4.38 12.16
CA LYS A 324 -19.86 3.25 13.10
C LYS A 324 -18.72 2.27 12.80
N ILE A 325 -17.61 2.80 12.30
CA ILE A 325 -16.37 2.05 12.14
C ILE A 325 -15.63 2.04 13.47
N GLY A 326 -15.35 0.85 14.01
CA GLY A 326 -14.61 0.66 15.25
C GLY A 326 -13.39 -0.25 15.05
N TYR A 327 -12.50 -0.30 16.04
CA TYR A 327 -11.21 -0.99 15.97
C TYR A 327 -11.04 -2.13 16.98
N LYS A 328 -12.13 -2.60 17.62
CA LYS A 328 -12.19 -3.78 18.51
C LYS A 328 -11.07 -3.83 19.57
N GLY A 329 -10.83 -2.72 20.25
CA GLY A 329 -9.83 -2.62 21.32
C GLY A 329 -8.38 -2.47 20.84
N THR A 330 -8.16 -2.15 19.57
CA THR A 330 -6.82 -1.92 19.00
C THR A 330 -6.05 -0.85 19.74
N THR A 331 -4.74 -1.06 19.94
CA THR A 331 -3.80 0.01 20.25
C THR A 331 -3.14 0.50 18.98
N MET A 332 -3.38 1.77 18.60
CA MET A 332 -2.84 2.36 17.38
C MET A 332 -1.82 3.44 17.70
N ARG A 333 -0.62 3.36 17.10
CA ARG A 333 0.43 4.38 17.20
C ARG A 333 0.54 5.13 15.89
N LEU A 334 0.45 6.47 15.97
CA LEU A 334 0.46 7.39 14.83
C LEU A 334 1.72 8.26 14.86
N ASP A 335 2.64 8.07 13.92
CA ASP A 335 3.83 8.90 13.69
C ASP A 335 3.65 9.67 12.37
N LEU A 336 3.01 10.83 12.41
CA LEU A 336 2.44 11.49 11.24
C LEU A 336 3.37 12.49 10.55
N CYS A 337 4.33 13.10 11.28
CA CYS A 337 5.18 14.15 10.72
C CYS A 337 6.50 13.61 10.17
N ASP A 338 7.01 14.25 9.12
CA ASP A 338 8.33 13.96 8.58
C ASP A 338 9.45 14.38 9.54
N ARG A 339 10.58 13.70 9.48
CA ARG A 339 11.82 14.05 10.19
C ARG A 339 13.04 13.35 9.58
N VAL A 340 14.22 13.88 9.89
CA VAL A 340 15.49 13.32 9.43
C VAL A 340 15.68 11.88 9.93
N GLY A 341 15.99 10.99 9.00
CA GLY A 341 16.23 9.56 9.27
C GLY A 341 14.99 8.68 9.34
N LYS A 342 13.79 9.25 9.36
CA LYS A 342 12.55 8.50 9.22
C LYS A 342 12.43 7.92 7.81
N TYR A 343 11.84 6.74 7.70
CA TYR A 343 11.56 6.12 6.40
C TYR A 343 10.69 7.04 5.53
N PRO A 344 11.09 7.31 4.28
CA PRO A 344 10.50 8.36 3.45
C PRO A 344 9.20 7.95 2.76
N ASN A 345 8.30 7.24 3.48
CA ASN A 345 6.97 6.93 2.99
C ASN A 345 5.99 6.59 4.12
N GLY A 346 4.68 6.77 3.85
CA GLY A 346 3.61 6.30 4.72
C GLY A 346 3.43 4.78 4.61
N PHE A 347 3.06 4.13 5.69
CA PHE A 347 2.60 2.75 5.75
C PHE A 347 1.89 2.46 7.08
N CYS A 348 1.06 1.44 7.07
CA CYS A 348 0.52 0.83 8.26
C CYS A 348 1.02 -0.61 8.38
N HIS A 349 1.21 -1.12 9.60
CA HIS A 349 1.55 -2.53 9.86
C HIS A 349 1.02 -2.98 11.21
N TRP A 350 0.99 -4.31 11.43
CA TRP A 350 0.38 -4.93 12.61
C TRP A 350 1.41 -5.76 13.39
N PRO A 351 2.05 -5.17 14.43
CA PRO A 351 2.88 -5.95 15.34
C PRO A 351 2.12 -7.09 16.02
N THR A 352 0.84 -6.88 16.29
CA THR A 352 -0.07 -7.91 16.80
C THR A 352 -1.30 -7.99 15.88
N PRO A 353 -1.40 -9.01 15.00
CA PRO A 353 -2.66 -9.31 14.31
C PRO A 353 -3.73 -9.77 15.30
N PRO A 354 -5.01 -9.40 15.11
CA PRO A 354 -6.07 -9.83 16.01
C PRO A 354 -6.45 -11.29 15.78
N PHE A 355 -6.91 -11.97 16.82
CA PHE A 355 -7.48 -13.31 16.71
C PHE A 355 -8.23 -13.72 17.97
N LYS A 356 -9.03 -14.79 17.87
CA LYS A 356 -9.74 -15.40 18.99
C LYS A 356 -9.06 -16.72 19.36
N LYS A 357 -8.60 -16.85 20.61
CA LYS A 357 -8.01 -18.11 21.12
C LYS A 357 -9.04 -19.25 21.17
N THR A 358 -8.57 -20.49 21.28
CA THR A 358 -9.46 -21.66 21.36
C THR A 358 -10.33 -21.66 22.61
N ASP A 359 -9.95 -20.95 23.68
CA ASP A 359 -10.76 -20.73 24.89
C ASP A 359 -11.79 -19.60 24.76
N GLY A 360 -11.84 -18.92 23.61
CA GLY A 360 -12.73 -17.82 23.34
C GLY A 360 -12.19 -16.43 23.68
N THR A 361 -10.98 -16.33 24.26
CA THR A 361 -10.34 -15.04 24.58
C THR A 361 -10.01 -14.27 23.31
N TRP A 362 -10.43 -12.98 23.24
CA TRP A 362 -10.07 -12.08 22.18
C TRP A 362 -8.70 -11.45 22.39
N VAL A 363 -7.84 -11.51 21.39
CA VAL A 363 -6.56 -10.77 21.32
C VAL A 363 -6.75 -9.60 20.36
N PRO A 364 -6.80 -8.35 20.85
CA PRO A 364 -6.95 -7.18 20.00
C PRO A 364 -5.66 -6.91 19.21
N SER A 365 -5.78 -6.20 18.08
CA SER A 365 -4.61 -5.83 17.29
C SER A 365 -3.78 -4.72 17.95
N GLU A 366 -2.48 -4.72 17.63
CA GLU A 366 -1.65 -3.52 17.70
C GLU A 366 -1.33 -3.08 16.28
N SER A 367 -1.48 -1.79 15.97
CA SER A 367 -1.14 -1.23 14.67
C SER A 367 -0.26 0.01 14.81
N ASN A 368 0.67 0.17 13.89
CA ASN A 368 1.48 1.37 13.79
C ASN A 368 1.28 1.97 12.40
N PHE A 369 1.04 3.27 12.37
CA PHE A 369 0.85 4.05 11.16
C PHE A 369 1.85 5.19 11.07
N THR A 370 2.39 5.44 9.91
CA THR A 370 3.28 6.57 9.64
C THR A 370 2.89 7.29 8.36
N SER A 371 3.01 8.62 8.37
CA SER A 371 2.95 9.49 7.18
C SER A 371 4.11 10.48 7.19
N LEU A 372 4.17 11.35 6.18
CA LEU A 372 5.26 12.29 5.96
C LEU A 372 4.72 13.72 5.84
N ALA A 373 3.83 14.09 6.74
CA ALA A 373 3.28 15.43 6.72
C ALA A 373 4.34 16.48 7.06
N THR A 374 4.36 17.54 6.26
CA THR A 374 5.09 18.78 6.51
C THR A 374 4.04 19.88 6.72
N PRO A 375 3.67 20.19 7.97
CA PRO A 375 2.45 20.93 8.27
C PRO A 375 2.34 22.34 7.66
N ASP A 376 3.45 22.95 7.27
CA ASP A 376 3.54 24.29 6.68
C ASP A 376 3.73 24.26 5.14
N GLU A 377 3.70 23.09 4.49
CA GLU A 377 3.80 22.96 3.02
C GLU A 377 2.41 22.83 2.38
N ILE A 378 2.20 23.57 1.30
CA ILE A 378 0.94 23.56 0.52
C ILE A 378 0.65 22.14 -0.01
N GLY A 379 -0.59 21.70 0.17
CA GLY A 379 -1.08 20.37 -0.24
C GLY A 379 -0.74 19.25 0.74
N SER A 380 0.09 19.52 1.76
CA SER A 380 0.48 18.51 2.74
C SER A 380 -0.70 18.08 3.62
N GLY A 381 -1.57 18.98 4.02
CA GLY A 381 -2.74 18.69 4.85
C GLY A 381 -3.72 17.75 4.16
N ASN A 382 -4.07 18.03 2.91
CA ASN A 382 -4.97 17.18 2.13
C ASN A 382 -4.35 15.79 1.90
N THR A 383 -3.08 15.74 1.45
CA THR A 383 -2.39 14.46 1.26
C THR A 383 -2.32 13.63 2.54
N ALA A 384 -2.00 14.26 3.67
CA ALA A 384 -1.91 13.57 4.95
C ALA A 384 -3.26 13.05 5.44
N LEU A 385 -4.33 13.82 5.25
CA LEU A 385 -5.68 13.38 5.60
C LEU A 385 -6.16 12.21 4.72
N THR A 386 -5.99 12.30 3.40
CA THR A 386 -6.34 11.19 2.49
C THR A 386 -5.54 9.94 2.84
N THR A 387 -4.23 10.07 3.12
CA THR A 387 -3.41 8.95 3.60
C THR A 387 -3.92 8.39 4.93
N LEU A 388 -4.35 9.24 5.87
CA LEU A 388 -4.90 8.79 7.16
C LEU A 388 -6.23 8.05 6.98
N MET A 389 -7.09 8.49 6.05
CA MET A 389 -8.32 7.79 5.69
C MET A 389 -8.02 6.41 5.08
N HIS A 390 -7.03 6.33 4.18
CA HIS A 390 -6.56 5.10 3.55
C HIS A 390 -6.00 4.11 4.57
N GLU A 391 -4.97 4.50 5.31
CA GLU A 391 -4.31 3.63 6.28
C GLU A 391 -5.20 3.32 7.49
N GLY A 392 -6.04 4.29 7.90
CA GLY A 392 -7.09 4.06 8.89
C GLY A 392 -8.11 3.03 8.43
N GLY A 393 -8.39 2.98 7.12
CA GLY A 393 -9.24 1.96 6.49
C GLY A 393 -8.63 0.56 6.56
N HIS A 394 -7.35 0.44 6.26
CA HIS A 394 -6.64 -0.82 6.46
C HIS A 394 -6.65 -1.25 7.92
N ALA A 395 -6.33 -0.34 8.84
CA ALA A 395 -6.31 -0.64 10.27
C ALA A 395 -7.69 -1.09 10.77
N ALA A 396 -8.78 -0.46 10.29
CA ALA A 396 -10.15 -0.89 10.61
C ALA A 396 -10.45 -2.29 10.07
N HIS A 397 -10.09 -2.57 8.82
CA HIS A 397 -10.25 -3.90 8.22
C HIS A 397 -9.55 -4.96 9.06
N PHE A 398 -8.25 -4.81 9.28
CA PHE A 398 -7.47 -5.82 10.01
C PHE A 398 -7.92 -5.96 11.47
N ALA A 399 -8.27 -4.88 12.16
CA ALA A 399 -8.79 -4.93 13.53
C ALA A 399 -10.09 -5.73 13.66
N ASN A 400 -10.87 -5.82 12.58
CA ASN A 400 -12.16 -6.49 12.56
C ASN A 400 -12.14 -7.91 11.99
N ILE A 401 -10.94 -8.48 11.74
CA ILE A 401 -10.81 -9.90 11.35
C ILE A 401 -11.03 -10.76 12.58
N VAL A 402 -12.15 -11.51 12.61
CA VAL A 402 -12.53 -12.34 13.76
C VAL A 402 -12.36 -13.81 13.40
N GLN A 403 -11.13 -14.32 13.53
CA GLN A 403 -10.75 -15.68 13.18
C GLN A 403 -9.94 -16.35 14.32
N GLY A 404 -9.77 -17.66 14.26
CA GLY A 404 -9.10 -18.45 15.29
C GLY A 404 -7.57 -18.47 15.25
N SER A 405 -6.94 -17.67 14.38
CA SER A 405 -5.47 -17.59 14.26
C SER A 405 -5.04 -16.24 13.69
N PRO A 406 -3.89 -15.70 14.16
CA PRO A 406 -3.32 -14.47 13.62
C PRO A 406 -2.94 -14.57 12.14
N VAL A 407 -2.74 -15.75 11.56
CA VAL A 407 -2.41 -15.92 10.14
C VAL A 407 -3.55 -15.54 9.19
N PHE A 408 -4.77 -15.34 9.67
CA PHE A 408 -5.86 -14.79 8.87
C PHE A 408 -5.74 -13.27 8.65
N ALA A 409 -4.97 -12.59 9.49
CA ALA A 409 -4.82 -11.14 9.50
C ALA A 409 -3.39 -10.68 9.17
N GLN A 410 -2.61 -11.47 8.46
CA GLN A 410 -1.29 -11.08 7.97
C GLN A 410 -1.36 -10.48 6.56
N GLU A 411 -0.48 -9.54 6.25
CA GLU A 411 -0.46 -8.83 4.97
C GLU A 411 0.17 -9.59 3.80
N ARG A 412 0.71 -10.79 4.04
CA ARG A 412 1.40 -11.59 3.03
C ARG A 412 0.50 -12.67 2.49
N ALA A 413 0.88 -13.25 1.34
CA ALA A 413 0.20 -14.42 0.83
C ALA A 413 0.02 -15.48 1.94
N PRO A 414 -1.16 -16.06 2.04
CA PRO A 414 -2.25 -16.09 1.07
C PRO A 414 -3.33 -14.99 1.25
N PHE A 415 -3.01 -13.82 1.79
CA PHE A 415 -3.95 -12.72 1.89
C PHE A 415 -4.11 -12.01 0.54
N SER A 416 -5.36 -11.75 0.14
CA SER A 416 -5.65 -11.05 -1.11
C SER A 416 -5.25 -9.57 -1.03
N VAL A 417 -4.41 -9.15 -1.97
CA VAL A 417 -4.03 -7.74 -2.14
C VAL A 417 -5.25 -6.90 -2.50
N ALA A 418 -6.07 -7.41 -3.42
CA ALA A 418 -7.28 -6.73 -3.84
C ALA A 418 -8.26 -6.51 -2.68
N LEU A 419 -8.42 -7.50 -1.78
CA LEU A 419 -9.27 -7.35 -0.59
C LEU A 419 -8.73 -6.27 0.35
N ALA A 420 -7.43 -6.29 0.65
CA ALA A 420 -6.81 -5.31 1.54
C ALA A 420 -6.98 -3.89 1.01
N GLU A 421 -6.66 -3.67 -0.27
CA GLU A 421 -6.71 -2.35 -0.90
C GLU A 421 -8.15 -1.86 -1.14
N THR A 422 -9.12 -2.75 -1.31
CA THR A 422 -10.53 -2.33 -1.41
C THR A 422 -10.97 -1.55 -0.19
N GLN A 423 -10.53 -1.93 1.02
CA GLN A 423 -11.00 -1.33 2.27
C GLN A 423 -10.41 0.07 2.49
N SER A 424 -9.13 0.22 2.21
CA SER A 424 -8.45 1.52 2.28
C SER A 424 -8.96 2.50 1.23
N MET A 425 -9.06 2.03 -0.02
CA MET A 425 -9.46 2.86 -1.17
C MET A 425 -10.96 3.22 -1.14
N PHE A 426 -11.82 2.40 -0.54
CA PHE A 426 -13.22 2.76 -0.30
C PHE A 426 -13.36 3.94 0.67
N LEU A 427 -12.52 3.99 1.70
CA LEU A 427 -12.60 5.01 2.74
C LEU A 427 -11.84 6.30 2.37
N ASP A 428 -10.74 6.22 1.65
CA ASP A 428 -10.05 7.43 1.17
C ASP A 428 -10.80 8.13 0.03
N ALA A 429 -11.54 7.38 -0.81
CA ALA A 429 -12.40 7.92 -1.86
C ALA A 429 -13.46 8.90 -1.33
N LEU A 430 -13.87 8.78 -0.07
CA LEU A 430 -14.81 9.72 0.56
C LEU A 430 -14.31 11.17 0.52
N CYS A 431 -13.00 11.40 0.57
CA CYS A 431 -12.41 12.73 0.54
C CYS A 431 -12.72 13.50 -0.77
N GLU A 432 -13.08 12.79 -1.85
CA GLU A 432 -13.47 13.39 -3.12
C GLU A 432 -14.99 13.69 -3.19
N ASP A 433 -15.82 13.12 -2.32
CA ASP A 433 -17.27 13.33 -2.32
C ASP A 433 -17.63 14.74 -1.84
N ALA A 434 -18.42 15.49 -2.61
CA ALA A 434 -18.84 16.85 -2.23
C ALA A 434 -19.65 16.87 -0.91
N ALA A 435 -20.42 15.82 -0.63
CA ALA A 435 -21.13 15.65 0.64
C ALA A 435 -20.16 15.54 1.84
N TRP A 436 -19.02 14.82 1.66
CA TRP A 436 -18.00 14.70 2.69
C TRP A 436 -17.24 16.04 2.88
N GLN A 437 -16.90 16.70 1.77
CA GLN A 437 -16.21 17.98 1.80
C GLN A 437 -17.05 19.07 2.47
N ALA A 438 -18.37 19.08 2.26
CA ALA A 438 -19.31 19.98 2.95
C ALA A 438 -19.26 19.83 4.47
N ARG A 439 -18.99 18.64 4.99
CA ARG A 439 -18.94 18.37 6.43
C ARG A 439 -17.57 18.63 7.04
N TYR A 440 -16.51 18.22 6.33
CA TYR A 440 -15.20 18.02 6.92
C TYR A 440 -14.09 18.91 6.33
N ALA A 441 -14.21 19.39 5.09
CA ALA A 441 -13.23 20.30 4.49
C ALA A 441 -13.48 21.74 4.98
N LYS A 442 -12.80 22.13 6.07
CA LYS A 442 -12.98 23.42 6.75
C LYS A 442 -11.65 24.09 7.00
N ASP A 443 -11.61 25.41 6.75
CA ASP A 443 -10.45 26.21 7.10
C ASP A 443 -10.27 26.34 8.64
N ARG A 444 -9.18 26.97 9.06
CA ARG A 444 -8.88 27.19 10.49
C ARG A 444 -9.90 28.06 11.21
N LYS A 445 -10.74 28.79 10.47
CA LYS A 445 -11.83 29.62 11.02
C LYS A 445 -13.15 28.86 11.07
N GLY A 446 -13.18 27.63 10.56
CA GLY A 446 -14.37 26.80 10.48
C GLY A 446 -15.23 27.04 9.25
N ASN A 447 -14.77 27.86 8.28
CA ASN A 447 -15.48 28.05 7.03
C ASN A 447 -15.36 26.80 6.18
N VAL A 448 -16.48 26.33 5.65
CA VAL A 448 -16.54 25.17 4.74
C VAL A 448 -15.95 25.56 3.38
N ILE A 449 -15.31 24.62 2.69
CA ILE A 449 -14.87 24.78 1.31
C ILE A 449 -16.04 25.25 0.44
N PRO A 450 -15.92 26.35 -0.33
CA PRO A 450 -17.00 26.83 -1.18
C PRO A 450 -17.25 25.91 -2.36
N TRP A 451 -18.53 25.81 -2.76
CA TRP A 451 -18.95 24.98 -3.89
C TRP A 451 -18.16 25.24 -5.17
N GLU A 452 -17.86 26.50 -5.45
CA GLU A 452 -17.14 26.93 -6.66
C GLU A 452 -15.76 26.25 -6.82
N LEU A 453 -15.07 25.97 -5.71
CA LEU A 453 -13.81 25.24 -5.72
C LEU A 453 -14.03 23.74 -6.01
N ILE A 454 -15.07 23.16 -5.44
CA ILE A 454 -15.46 21.76 -5.66
C ILE A 454 -15.85 21.58 -7.13
N GLU A 455 -16.74 22.42 -7.64
CA GLU A 455 -17.16 22.39 -9.04
C GLU A 455 -15.97 22.54 -10.01
N ARG A 456 -15.09 23.49 -9.74
CA ARG A 456 -13.85 23.68 -10.52
C ARG A 456 -12.99 22.41 -10.51
N ASN A 457 -12.85 21.76 -9.37
CA ASN A 457 -12.11 20.51 -9.23
C ASN A 457 -12.73 19.37 -10.05
N ILE A 458 -14.06 19.20 -9.97
CA ILE A 458 -14.79 18.20 -10.74
C ILE A 458 -14.57 18.44 -12.25
N ARG A 459 -14.84 19.65 -12.74
CA ARG A 459 -14.70 20.02 -14.15
C ARG A 459 -13.29 19.83 -14.69
N GLN A 460 -12.28 20.07 -13.85
CA GLN A 460 -10.88 19.96 -14.25
C GLN A 460 -10.37 18.52 -14.24
N LYS A 461 -10.84 17.66 -13.32
CA LYS A 461 -10.30 16.32 -13.13
C LYS A 461 -11.13 15.20 -13.75
N HIS A 462 -12.46 15.28 -13.66
CA HIS A 462 -13.32 14.17 -14.05
C HIS A 462 -13.11 13.70 -15.49
N PRO A 463 -13.01 14.57 -16.51
CA PRO A 463 -12.83 14.13 -17.90
C PRO A 463 -11.54 13.33 -18.16
N TYR A 464 -10.60 13.39 -17.22
CA TYR A 464 -9.27 12.78 -17.33
C TYR A 464 -9.02 11.66 -16.31
N LYS A 465 -9.99 11.32 -15.47
CA LYS A 465 -9.86 10.22 -14.47
C LYS A 465 -9.45 8.90 -15.13
N VAL A 466 -9.96 8.63 -16.36
CA VAL A 466 -9.58 7.44 -17.13
C VAL A 466 -8.08 7.32 -17.39
N MET A 467 -7.35 8.43 -17.49
CA MET A 467 -5.89 8.41 -17.71
C MET A 467 -5.15 7.80 -16.51
N ALA A 468 -5.62 8.05 -15.29
CA ALA A 468 -5.06 7.44 -14.09
C ALA A 468 -5.32 5.92 -14.06
N LEU A 469 -6.54 5.50 -14.36
CA LEU A 469 -6.89 4.08 -14.53
C LEU A 469 -5.98 3.41 -15.56
N ARG A 470 -5.82 3.99 -16.75
CA ARG A 470 -4.99 3.44 -17.83
C ARG A 470 -3.52 3.35 -17.44
N GLY A 471 -3.01 4.31 -16.67
CA GLY A 471 -1.68 4.24 -16.07
C GLY A 471 -1.53 3.13 -15.04
N MET A 472 -2.60 2.84 -14.29
CA MET A 472 -2.62 1.76 -13.31
C MET A 472 -2.63 0.38 -13.98
N ILE A 473 -3.50 0.15 -14.96
CA ILE A 473 -3.58 -1.16 -15.65
C ILE A 473 -2.41 -1.42 -16.59
N ALA A 474 -1.67 -0.40 -17.03
CA ALA A 474 -0.47 -0.61 -17.84
C ALA A 474 0.61 -1.44 -17.11
N VAL A 475 0.70 -1.33 -15.78
CA VAL A 475 1.71 -2.06 -14.99
C VAL A 475 1.49 -3.59 -15.05
N PRO A 476 0.31 -4.14 -14.72
CA PRO A 476 0.10 -5.59 -14.86
C PRO A 476 0.28 -6.09 -16.30
N TYR A 477 -0.13 -5.33 -17.32
CA TYR A 477 0.12 -5.71 -18.70
C TYR A 477 1.62 -5.74 -19.06
N PHE A 478 2.38 -4.79 -18.56
CA PHE A 478 3.82 -4.79 -18.72
C PHE A 478 4.47 -5.97 -17.99
N GLU A 479 4.14 -6.22 -16.74
CA GLU A 479 4.69 -7.35 -15.99
C GLU A 479 4.29 -8.70 -16.60
N LYS A 480 3.04 -8.85 -17.08
CA LYS A 480 2.63 -10.02 -17.85
C LYS A 480 3.55 -10.23 -19.06
N ALA A 481 3.68 -9.23 -19.91
CA ALA A 481 4.51 -9.31 -21.11
C ALA A 481 5.99 -9.61 -20.77
N LEU A 482 6.50 -8.99 -19.68
CA LEU A 482 7.87 -9.19 -19.21
C LEU A 482 8.13 -10.65 -18.77
N TYR A 483 7.23 -11.25 -17.97
CA TYR A 483 7.38 -12.64 -17.52
C TYR A 483 7.06 -13.68 -18.59
N GLU A 484 6.37 -13.31 -19.66
CA GLU A 484 6.11 -14.14 -20.83
C GLU A 484 7.23 -14.08 -21.88
N LEU A 485 8.20 -13.16 -21.78
CA LEU A 485 9.35 -13.14 -22.68
C LEU A 485 10.17 -14.43 -22.54
N PRO A 486 10.55 -15.06 -23.69
CA PRO A 486 11.56 -16.11 -23.70
C PRO A 486 12.87 -15.61 -23.04
N GLU A 487 13.57 -16.51 -22.35
CA GLU A 487 14.75 -16.12 -21.57
C GLU A 487 15.87 -15.51 -22.44
N ASP A 488 16.05 -16.00 -23.66
CA ASP A 488 16.99 -15.48 -24.64
C ASP A 488 16.59 -14.09 -25.19
N GLN A 489 15.35 -13.65 -24.96
CA GLN A 489 14.84 -12.33 -25.33
C GLN A 489 14.83 -11.33 -24.16
N LEU A 490 15.26 -11.75 -22.97
CA LEU A 490 15.40 -10.86 -21.81
C LEU A 490 16.63 -9.95 -21.96
N THR A 491 16.60 -9.05 -22.94
CA THR A 491 17.64 -8.06 -23.22
C THR A 491 17.18 -6.65 -22.86
N THR A 492 18.12 -5.74 -22.62
CA THR A 492 17.83 -4.32 -22.35
C THR A 492 16.92 -3.71 -23.41
N GLU A 493 17.23 -3.97 -24.69
CA GLU A 493 16.47 -3.46 -25.83
C GLU A 493 15.02 -3.97 -25.85
N ASN A 494 14.83 -5.28 -25.71
CA ASN A 494 13.50 -5.89 -25.75
C ASN A 494 12.64 -5.48 -24.56
N ILE A 495 13.21 -5.44 -23.34
CA ILE A 495 12.46 -5.05 -22.14
C ILE A 495 12.00 -3.59 -22.23
N CYS A 496 12.88 -2.67 -22.64
CA CYS A 496 12.52 -1.27 -22.83
C CYS A 496 11.50 -1.10 -23.96
N ARG A 497 11.64 -1.81 -25.07
CA ARG A 497 10.68 -1.80 -26.18
C ARG A 497 9.30 -2.29 -25.73
N VAL A 498 9.22 -3.39 -24.98
CA VAL A 498 7.96 -3.91 -24.46
C VAL A 498 7.30 -2.91 -23.50
N ALA A 499 8.08 -2.23 -22.64
CA ALA A 499 7.55 -1.20 -21.78
C ALA A 499 6.93 -0.06 -22.60
N ASP A 500 7.61 0.42 -23.64
CA ASP A 500 7.13 1.50 -24.52
C ASP A 500 5.86 1.08 -25.29
N GLU A 501 5.85 -0.12 -25.88
CA GLU A 501 4.68 -0.66 -26.59
C GLU A 501 3.45 -0.79 -25.70
N ILE A 502 3.64 -1.19 -24.45
CA ILE A 502 2.55 -1.27 -23.46
C ILE A 502 2.07 0.12 -23.06
N GLU A 503 2.97 1.10 -22.85
CA GLU A 503 2.56 2.49 -22.60
C GLU A 503 1.71 3.02 -23.76
N GLU A 504 2.18 2.87 -24.98
CA GLU A 504 1.44 3.33 -26.17
C GLU A 504 0.09 2.62 -26.32
N LYS A 505 0.05 1.30 -26.18
CA LYS A 505 -1.17 0.50 -26.32
C LYS A 505 -2.19 0.81 -25.23
N ILE A 506 -1.76 0.83 -23.98
CA ILE A 506 -2.69 0.91 -22.83
C ILE A 506 -3.02 2.37 -22.48
N GLN A 507 -2.04 3.28 -22.52
CA GLN A 507 -2.22 4.68 -22.13
C GLN A 507 -2.46 5.61 -23.33
N GLY A 508 -2.36 5.08 -24.55
CA GLY A 508 -2.47 5.87 -25.79
C GLY A 508 -1.28 6.80 -26.00
N GLY A 509 -0.16 6.56 -25.35
CA GLY A 509 1.09 7.32 -25.43
C GLY A 509 1.84 7.33 -24.09
N PHE A 510 2.99 7.98 -24.09
CA PHE A 510 3.83 8.07 -22.90
C PHE A 510 3.21 8.92 -21.78
N SER A 511 3.46 8.54 -20.56
CA SER A 511 3.03 9.24 -19.36
C SER A 511 4.19 9.88 -18.60
N GLY A 512 3.89 10.72 -17.63
CA GLY A 512 4.89 11.29 -16.71
C GLY A 512 5.54 10.22 -15.78
N ARG A 513 5.05 8.98 -15.81
CA ARG A 513 5.55 7.85 -15.02
C ARG A 513 5.88 6.68 -15.95
N PRO A 514 7.07 6.64 -16.54
CA PRO A 514 7.51 5.51 -17.37
C PRO A 514 7.42 4.18 -16.62
N LEU A 515 6.98 3.10 -17.27
CA LEU A 515 6.77 1.78 -16.64
C LEU A 515 8.04 1.26 -15.96
N MET A 516 9.20 1.43 -16.59
CA MET A 516 10.48 1.05 -15.98
C MET A 516 10.90 1.91 -14.78
N SER A 517 10.17 2.99 -14.47
CA SER A 517 10.35 3.78 -13.26
C SER A 517 9.45 3.34 -12.09
N VAL A 518 8.57 2.35 -12.31
CA VAL A 518 7.69 1.78 -11.29
C VAL A 518 8.49 0.88 -10.37
N PRO A 519 8.64 1.23 -9.07
CA PRO A 519 9.53 0.48 -8.18
C PRO A 519 9.00 -0.92 -7.82
N HIS A 520 7.71 -1.16 -7.96
CA HIS A 520 7.06 -2.43 -7.63
C HIS A 520 7.65 -3.62 -8.39
N ILE A 521 7.99 -3.44 -9.66
CA ILE A 521 8.50 -4.50 -10.52
C ILE A 521 9.87 -5.08 -10.07
N LEU A 522 10.56 -4.39 -9.15
CA LEU A 522 11.96 -4.66 -8.83
C LEU A 522 12.17 -5.64 -7.68
N ALA A 523 11.25 -5.70 -6.72
CA ALA A 523 11.37 -6.54 -5.54
C ALA A 523 10.33 -7.67 -5.57
N ASP A 524 10.72 -8.86 -5.10
CA ASP A 524 9.81 -10.04 -5.05
C ASP A 524 8.49 -9.73 -4.35
N GLU A 525 8.54 -9.06 -3.21
CA GLU A 525 7.34 -8.73 -2.41
C GLU A 525 6.31 -7.91 -3.19
N SER A 526 6.76 -7.04 -4.10
CA SER A 526 5.95 -6.02 -4.76
C SER A 526 5.72 -6.23 -6.24
N SER A 527 6.40 -7.18 -6.84
CA SER A 527 6.20 -7.53 -8.24
C SER A 527 4.95 -8.38 -8.42
N ALA A 528 4.33 -8.28 -9.59
CA ALA A 528 3.03 -8.88 -9.90
C ALA A 528 1.95 -8.56 -8.84
N TYR A 529 1.86 -7.27 -8.47
CA TYR A 529 0.99 -6.77 -7.40
C TYR A 529 -0.10 -5.82 -7.91
N TYR A 530 0.16 -5.06 -8.98
CA TYR A 530 -0.70 -3.97 -9.44
C TYR A 530 -2.11 -4.37 -9.88
N HIS A 531 -2.33 -5.64 -10.26
CA HIS A 531 -3.68 -6.16 -10.49
C HIS A 531 -4.56 -6.00 -9.24
N GLY A 532 -3.97 -6.09 -8.05
CA GLY A 532 -4.66 -5.91 -6.78
C GLY A 532 -5.29 -4.53 -6.65
N TYR A 533 -4.56 -3.45 -6.99
CA TYR A 533 -5.11 -2.09 -7.01
C TYR A 533 -6.26 -1.93 -8.00
N VAL A 534 -6.13 -2.54 -9.20
CA VAL A 534 -7.16 -2.46 -10.22
C VAL A 534 -8.45 -3.16 -9.77
N PHE A 535 -8.33 -4.37 -9.20
CA PHE A 535 -9.49 -5.10 -8.69
C PHE A 535 -10.08 -4.43 -7.45
N ALA A 536 -9.24 -3.82 -6.61
CA ALA A 536 -9.70 -3.03 -5.48
C ALA A 536 -10.58 -1.87 -5.95
N GLU A 537 -10.14 -1.08 -6.94
CA GLU A 537 -10.95 0.01 -7.50
C GLU A 537 -12.26 -0.49 -8.10
N MET A 538 -12.23 -1.59 -8.86
CA MET A 538 -13.47 -2.20 -9.36
C MET A 538 -14.43 -2.54 -8.21
N ALA A 539 -13.92 -3.13 -7.13
CA ALA A 539 -14.73 -3.48 -5.96
C ALA A 539 -15.19 -2.23 -5.19
N VAL A 540 -14.37 -1.18 -5.10
CA VAL A 540 -14.74 0.11 -4.49
C VAL A 540 -15.95 0.70 -5.22
N HIS A 541 -15.88 0.87 -6.53
CA HIS A 541 -16.97 1.44 -7.31
C HIS A 541 -18.25 0.58 -7.23
N GLN A 542 -18.10 -0.75 -7.26
CA GLN A 542 -19.24 -1.66 -7.12
C GLN A 542 -19.84 -1.62 -5.70
N THR A 543 -19.01 -1.48 -4.66
CA THR A 543 -19.45 -1.32 -3.27
C THR A 543 -20.15 0.03 -3.07
N ARG A 544 -19.62 1.11 -3.65
CA ARG A 544 -20.25 2.44 -3.64
C ARG A 544 -21.61 2.40 -4.33
N GLU A 545 -21.70 1.79 -5.52
CA GLU A 545 -22.99 1.58 -6.22
C GLU A 545 -23.99 0.81 -5.34
N HIS A 546 -23.53 -0.22 -4.62
CA HIS A 546 -24.37 -0.97 -3.69
C HIS A 546 -24.94 -0.07 -2.60
N PHE A 547 -24.11 0.71 -1.88
CA PHE A 547 -24.58 1.60 -0.82
C PHE A 547 -25.49 2.72 -1.34
N PHE A 548 -25.17 3.35 -2.46
CA PHE A 548 -26.07 4.34 -3.06
C PHE A 548 -27.42 3.75 -3.44
N ARG A 549 -27.46 2.54 -3.96
CA ARG A 549 -28.70 1.84 -4.33
C ARG A 549 -29.52 1.41 -3.12
N THR A 550 -28.92 0.94 -2.05
CA THR A 550 -29.61 0.35 -0.89
C THR A 550 -29.91 1.37 0.20
N GLU A 551 -29.03 2.33 0.41
CA GLU A 551 -29.08 3.30 1.51
C GLU A 551 -29.27 4.74 1.02
N GLY A 552 -28.97 5.02 -0.26
CA GLY A 552 -29.06 6.35 -0.87
C GLY A 552 -27.90 7.27 -0.59
N TYR A 553 -26.97 6.92 0.34
CA TYR A 553 -25.81 7.72 0.71
C TYR A 553 -24.76 6.89 1.44
N ILE A 554 -23.51 7.39 1.50
CA ILE A 554 -22.38 6.75 2.16
C ILE A 554 -21.85 7.60 3.32
N VAL A 555 -21.64 8.88 3.07
CA VAL A 555 -21.03 9.82 4.04
C VAL A 555 -21.83 9.86 5.34
N ASP A 556 -21.18 9.59 6.47
CA ASP A 556 -21.78 9.51 7.80
C ASP A 556 -22.95 8.51 7.95
N ASN A 557 -23.05 7.55 7.06
CA ASN A 557 -24.06 6.51 7.15
C ASN A 557 -23.69 5.46 8.20
N PRO A 558 -24.45 5.33 9.31
CA PRO A 558 -24.10 4.44 10.41
C PRO A 558 -24.22 2.94 10.08
N LYS A 559 -24.72 2.58 8.90
CA LYS A 559 -24.77 1.20 8.43
C LYS A 559 -23.51 0.76 7.71
N VAL A 560 -22.66 1.70 7.25
CA VAL A 560 -21.48 1.38 6.45
C VAL A 560 -20.50 0.51 7.23
N GLY A 561 -20.04 0.92 8.40
CA GLY A 561 -19.09 0.17 9.21
C GLY A 561 -19.58 -1.25 9.56
N PRO A 562 -20.77 -1.42 10.14
CA PRO A 562 -21.31 -2.75 10.44
C PRO A 562 -21.47 -3.66 9.20
N THR A 563 -21.84 -3.10 8.05
CA THR A 563 -21.96 -3.87 6.80
C THR A 563 -20.59 -4.31 6.29
N LEU A 564 -19.60 -3.41 6.27
CA LEU A 564 -18.23 -3.77 5.87
C LEU A 564 -17.61 -4.80 6.81
N GLU A 565 -17.83 -4.66 8.13
CA GLU A 565 -17.39 -5.65 9.11
C GLU A 565 -17.96 -7.04 8.82
N ALA A 566 -19.27 -7.12 8.62
CA ALA A 566 -19.97 -8.40 8.44
C ALA A 566 -19.59 -9.08 7.11
N GLU A 567 -19.55 -8.32 6.02
CA GLU A 567 -19.48 -8.86 4.67
C GLU A 567 -18.03 -8.91 4.11
N TYR A 568 -17.15 -7.99 4.52
CA TYR A 568 -15.78 -7.95 4.01
C TYR A 568 -14.72 -8.32 5.06
N TRP A 569 -14.79 -7.75 6.30
CA TRP A 569 -13.63 -7.73 7.18
C TRP A 569 -13.48 -9.00 8.00
N ARG A 570 -14.57 -9.53 8.53
CA ARG A 570 -14.56 -10.64 9.49
C ARG A 570 -13.82 -11.90 9.02
N ALA A 571 -13.83 -12.15 7.71
CA ALA A 571 -13.23 -13.35 7.12
C ALA A 571 -11.69 -13.30 7.04
N GLY A 572 -11.10 -12.12 6.92
CA GLY A 572 -9.67 -11.98 6.64
C GLY A 572 -9.26 -12.75 5.37
N SER A 573 -8.17 -13.50 5.42
CA SER A 573 -7.72 -14.38 4.34
C SER A 573 -8.47 -15.71 4.23
N GLY A 574 -9.58 -15.87 4.99
CA GLY A 574 -10.44 -17.05 4.97
C GLY A 574 -11.34 -17.13 3.75
N LYS A 575 -12.27 -18.09 3.79
CA LYS A 575 -13.30 -18.27 2.75
C LYS A 575 -14.47 -17.29 2.98
N PRO A 576 -15.12 -16.82 1.89
CA PRO A 576 -15.03 -17.31 0.52
C PRO A 576 -13.91 -16.70 -0.35
N GLY A 577 -13.04 -15.86 0.20
CA GLY A 577 -12.02 -15.12 -0.55
C GLY A 577 -12.59 -13.88 -1.25
N PHE A 578 -11.70 -13.04 -1.83
CA PHE A 578 -12.02 -11.72 -2.34
C PHE A 578 -13.25 -11.67 -3.27
N LEU A 579 -13.24 -12.46 -4.35
CA LEU A 579 -14.35 -12.45 -5.33
C LEU A 579 -15.67 -12.88 -4.71
N GLY A 580 -15.64 -13.82 -3.76
CA GLY A 580 -16.81 -14.28 -3.04
C GLY A 580 -17.35 -13.23 -2.07
N LEU A 581 -16.48 -12.50 -1.39
CA LEU A 581 -16.86 -11.41 -0.47
C LEU A 581 -17.53 -10.26 -1.25
N VAL A 582 -16.98 -9.86 -2.40
CA VAL A 582 -17.60 -8.86 -3.28
C VAL A 582 -19.01 -9.31 -3.71
N ASN A 583 -19.13 -10.56 -4.13
CA ASN A 583 -20.43 -11.10 -4.55
C ASN A 583 -21.44 -11.16 -3.37
N ASN A 584 -21.01 -11.53 -2.17
CA ASN A 584 -21.86 -11.58 -1.00
C ASN A 584 -22.44 -10.20 -0.66
N LEU A 585 -21.56 -9.16 -0.59
CA LEU A 585 -22.01 -7.81 -0.26
C LEU A 585 -22.89 -7.20 -1.35
N THR A 586 -22.46 -7.29 -2.61
CA THR A 586 -23.11 -6.53 -3.70
C THR A 586 -24.22 -7.28 -4.42
N GLY A 587 -24.28 -8.62 -4.24
CA GLY A 587 -25.18 -9.52 -4.95
C GLY A 587 -24.79 -9.79 -6.40
N LYS A 588 -23.57 -9.39 -6.81
CA LYS A 588 -23.03 -9.53 -8.17
C LYS A 588 -21.56 -9.96 -8.13
N PRO A 589 -21.08 -10.75 -9.10
CA PRO A 589 -19.66 -10.98 -9.29
C PRO A 589 -18.89 -9.67 -9.47
N LEU A 590 -17.59 -9.65 -9.17
CA LEU A 590 -16.74 -8.50 -9.44
C LEU A 590 -16.83 -8.11 -10.92
N SER A 591 -17.14 -6.85 -11.19
CA SER A 591 -17.30 -6.27 -12.54
C SER A 591 -16.71 -4.86 -12.60
N HIS A 592 -16.26 -4.47 -13.78
CA HIS A 592 -15.79 -3.12 -14.06
C HIS A 592 -16.95 -2.13 -14.35
N ASP A 593 -18.18 -2.59 -14.46
CA ASP A 593 -19.31 -1.80 -14.97
C ASP A 593 -19.56 -0.53 -14.17
N ALA A 594 -19.52 -0.61 -12.83
CA ALA A 594 -19.73 0.54 -11.96
C ALA A 594 -18.66 1.63 -12.18
N TRP A 595 -17.39 1.22 -12.29
CA TRP A 595 -16.28 2.15 -12.54
C TRP A 595 -16.35 2.78 -13.92
N VAL A 596 -16.59 1.95 -14.96
CA VAL A 596 -16.73 2.45 -16.34
C VAL A 596 -17.89 3.42 -16.47
N LYS A 597 -19.02 3.14 -15.80
CA LYS A 597 -20.16 4.04 -15.76
C LYS A 597 -19.80 5.40 -15.17
N GLU A 598 -19.12 5.44 -14.01
CA GLU A 598 -18.69 6.69 -13.37
C GLU A 598 -17.72 7.47 -14.27
N LEU A 599 -16.72 6.79 -14.87
CA LEU A 599 -15.76 7.43 -15.78
C LEU A 599 -16.42 8.02 -17.04
N GLY A 600 -17.54 7.48 -17.47
CA GLY A 600 -18.30 7.94 -18.63
C GLY A 600 -19.42 8.93 -18.29
N GLU A 601 -19.60 9.30 -17.03
CA GLU A 601 -20.65 10.21 -16.60
C GLU A 601 -20.46 11.62 -17.19
N ASP A 602 -21.57 12.23 -17.61
CA ASP A 602 -21.51 13.61 -18.11
C ASP A 602 -21.13 14.58 -17.00
N VAL A 603 -20.20 15.50 -17.28
CA VAL A 603 -19.67 16.44 -16.28
C VAL A 603 -20.77 17.33 -15.70
N GLU A 604 -21.74 17.74 -16.50
CA GLU A 604 -22.83 18.61 -16.03
C GLU A 604 -23.80 17.85 -15.12
N GLU A 605 -24.07 16.59 -15.45
CA GLU A 605 -24.88 15.71 -14.60
C GLU A 605 -24.15 15.42 -13.27
N LEU A 606 -22.86 15.13 -13.32
CA LEU A 606 -22.03 14.93 -12.11
C LEU A 606 -21.99 16.21 -11.26
N VAL A 607 -21.72 17.36 -11.84
CA VAL A 607 -21.71 18.66 -11.13
C VAL A 607 -23.05 18.92 -10.46
N LYS A 608 -24.16 18.61 -11.14
CA LYS A 608 -25.51 18.77 -10.57
C LYS A 608 -25.73 17.83 -9.37
N SER A 609 -25.44 16.54 -9.52
CA SER A 609 -25.64 15.54 -8.47
C SER A 609 -24.76 15.81 -7.24
N GLU A 610 -23.50 16.16 -7.45
CA GLU A 610 -22.57 16.51 -6.38
C GLU A 610 -22.97 17.82 -5.67
N ARG A 611 -23.54 18.79 -6.40
CA ARG A 611 -24.06 20.01 -5.79
C ARG A 611 -25.26 19.72 -4.89
N GLU A 612 -26.20 18.90 -5.35
CA GLU A 612 -27.33 18.48 -4.54
C GLU A 612 -26.88 17.77 -3.25
N ALA A 613 -25.87 16.88 -3.38
CA ALA A 613 -25.27 16.20 -2.23
C ALA A 613 -24.56 17.15 -1.27
N TYR A 614 -23.81 18.13 -1.79
CA TYR A 614 -23.14 19.18 -1.01
C TYR A 614 -24.15 20.03 -0.25
N GLU A 615 -25.20 20.57 -0.91
CA GLU A 615 -26.20 21.43 -0.30
C GLU A 615 -27.02 20.68 0.78
N LYS A 616 -27.38 19.41 0.51
CA LYS A 616 -28.02 18.54 1.50
C LYS A 616 -27.12 18.34 2.72
N SER A 617 -25.85 18.05 2.50
CA SER A 617 -24.88 17.78 3.56
C SER A 617 -24.61 19.04 4.43
N LEU A 618 -24.60 20.23 3.84
CA LEU A 618 -24.50 21.51 4.56
C LEU A 618 -25.70 21.76 5.49
N ALA A 619 -26.89 21.35 5.08
CA ALA A 619 -28.10 21.52 5.88
C ALA A 619 -28.16 20.57 7.10
N GLU A 620 -27.38 19.50 7.09
CA GLU A 620 -27.28 18.53 8.16
C GLU A 620 -26.17 18.89 9.14
N ALA A 621 -26.46 18.97 10.43
CA ALA A 621 -25.46 19.31 11.44
C ALA A 621 -24.39 18.19 11.54
N THR A 622 -23.13 18.57 11.43
CA THR A 622 -22.03 17.65 11.79
C THR A 622 -22.13 17.31 13.27
N SER A 623 -22.07 16.03 13.62
CA SER A 623 -22.12 15.59 15.01
C SER A 623 -20.99 16.24 15.83
N THR A 624 -21.35 16.87 16.93
CA THR A 624 -20.41 17.43 17.94
C THR A 624 -20.18 16.48 19.10
N SER A 625 -20.79 15.28 19.08
CA SER A 625 -20.64 14.28 20.13
C SER A 625 -19.20 13.76 20.24
N ASP A 626 -18.89 13.12 21.37
CA ASP A 626 -17.65 12.37 21.54
C ASP A 626 -17.50 11.32 20.44
N VAL A 627 -16.25 11.08 20.07
CA VAL A 627 -15.85 10.05 19.10
C VAL A 627 -15.32 8.86 19.87
N ASP A 628 -16.02 7.75 19.77
CA ASP A 628 -15.55 6.45 20.27
C ASP A 628 -15.31 5.53 19.06
N LEU A 629 -14.04 5.17 18.87
CA LEU A 629 -13.60 4.24 17.83
C LEU A 629 -13.25 2.86 18.40
N ASP A 630 -13.55 2.60 19.67
CA ASP A 630 -13.14 1.38 20.39
C ASP A 630 -11.65 1.09 20.21
N MET A 631 -10.81 2.11 20.51
CA MET A 631 -9.35 2.00 20.40
C MET A 631 -8.61 2.88 21.41
N ARG A 632 -7.38 2.48 21.73
CA ARG A 632 -6.36 3.33 22.32
C ARG A 632 -5.50 3.95 21.24
N MET A 633 -5.42 5.28 21.19
CA MET A 633 -4.63 6.00 20.20
C MET A 633 -3.44 6.70 20.84
N LEU A 634 -2.26 6.54 20.26
CA LEU A 634 -1.00 7.14 20.66
C LEU A 634 -0.47 8.02 19.53
N PHE A 635 -0.39 9.33 19.74
CA PHE A 635 0.37 10.21 18.85
C PHE A 635 1.83 10.22 19.29
N VAL A 636 2.73 9.96 18.35
CA VAL A 636 4.16 9.93 18.61
C VAL A 636 4.94 10.74 17.58
N HIS A 637 6.13 11.18 17.95
CA HIS A 637 7.13 11.73 17.03
C HIS A 637 8.48 11.09 17.32
N GLY A 638 8.79 10.01 16.65
CA GLY A 638 9.91 9.15 17.00
C GLY A 638 9.71 8.52 18.39
N ASP A 639 10.65 8.79 19.29
CA ASP A 639 10.61 8.29 20.68
C ASP A 639 9.73 9.15 21.62
N GLU A 640 9.27 10.31 21.17
CA GLU A 640 8.42 11.21 21.95
C GLU A 640 6.95 10.77 21.86
N VAL A 641 6.28 10.54 23.00
CA VAL A 641 4.84 10.36 23.07
C VAL A 641 4.21 11.74 23.25
N ILE A 642 3.48 12.21 22.24
CA ILE A 642 2.81 13.52 22.23
C ILE A 642 1.50 13.45 23.01
N ALA A 643 0.67 12.45 22.71
CA ALA A 643 -0.63 12.26 23.35
C ALA A 643 -1.01 10.77 23.38
N ASP A 644 -1.79 10.38 24.39
CA ASP A 644 -2.35 9.05 24.59
C ASP A 644 -3.83 9.20 24.96
N SER A 645 -4.74 8.64 24.17
CA SER A 645 -6.17 8.77 24.39
C SER A 645 -6.63 8.20 25.74
N ALA A 646 -5.96 7.16 26.25
CA ALA A 646 -6.27 6.57 27.55
C ALA A 646 -5.90 7.51 28.73
N GLU A 647 -4.81 8.28 28.58
CA GLU A 647 -4.33 9.20 29.62
C GLU A 647 -4.93 10.61 29.50
N ASN A 648 -5.31 11.01 28.30
CA ASN A 648 -5.80 12.36 28.03
C ASN A 648 -7.33 12.50 28.10
N GLY A 649 -8.06 11.46 28.49
CA GLY A 649 -9.52 11.52 28.69
C GLY A 649 -10.33 11.27 27.41
N GLY A 650 -9.78 10.54 26.43
CA GLY A 650 -10.47 10.12 25.23
C GLY A 650 -9.80 10.54 23.92
N PHE A 651 -10.44 10.20 22.83
CA PHE A 651 -9.94 10.43 21.46
C PHE A 651 -9.78 11.91 21.13
N LEU A 652 -10.85 12.70 21.31
CA LEU A 652 -10.84 14.13 20.96
C LEU A 652 -9.87 14.98 21.80
N PRO A 653 -9.75 14.78 23.13
CA PRO A 653 -8.72 15.44 23.92
C PRO A 653 -7.28 15.10 23.47
N ALA A 654 -7.03 13.86 23.04
CA ALA A 654 -5.72 13.50 22.48
C ALA A 654 -5.45 14.20 21.14
N CYS A 655 -6.46 14.33 20.27
CA CYS A 655 -6.37 15.12 19.04
C CYS A 655 -6.08 16.60 19.33
N ALA A 656 -6.74 17.18 20.33
CA ALA A 656 -6.51 18.58 20.74
C ALA A 656 -5.07 18.80 21.24
N LYS A 657 -4.51 17.83 21.99
CA LYS A 657 -3.13 17.89 22.45
C LYS A 657 -2.14 17.77 21.29
N PHE A 658 -2.40 16.87 20.32
CA PHE A 658 -1.62 16.78 19.10
C PHE A 658 -1.65 18.08 18.30
N LYS A 659 -2.83 18.68 18.12
CA LYS A 659 -2.99 19.98 17.46
C LYS A 659 -2.15 21.07 18.13
N SER A 660 -2.19 21.18 19.46
CA SER A 660 -1.37 22.14 20.20
C SER A 660 0.13 21.90 19.96
N TRP A 661 0.57 20.64 19.96
CA TRP A 661 1.95 20.28 19.70
C TRP A 661 2.39 20.67 18.27
N ILE A 662 1.51 20.50 17.24
CA ILE A 662 1.78 20.97 15.87
C ILE A 662 1.97 22.48 15.84
N HIS A 663 1.10 23.25 16.49
CA HIS A 663 1.22 24.71 16.53
C HIS A 663 2.52 25.19 17.19
N ASP A 664 2.98 24.50 18.22
CA ASP A 664 4.24 24.80 18.91
C ASP A 664 5.47 24.50 18.02
N LYS A 665 5.43 23.41 17.26
CA LYS A 665 6.55 23.00 16.40
C LYS A 665 6.60 23.73 15.05
N TRP A 666 5.45 24.07 14.49
CA TRP A 666 5.28 24.77 13.21
C TRP A 666 4.42 26.02 13.37
N PRO A 667 4.95 27.09 14.00
CA PRO A 667 4.15 28.29 14.33
C PRO A 667 3.60 29.02 13.09
N LYS A 668 4.15 28.81 11.91
CA LYS A 668 3.60 29.35 10.65
C LYS A 668 2.20 28.81 10.35
N THR A 669 1.85 27.62 10.81
CA THR A 669 0.50 27.07 10.66
C THR A 669 -0.57 27.87 11.39
N VAL A 670 -0.19 28.63 12.41
CA VAL A 670 -1.11 29.50 13.20
C VAL A 670 -1.28 30.86 12.55
N ALA A 671 -0.30 31.32 11.79
CA ALA A 671 -0.28 32.67 11.20
C ALA A 671 -0.98 32.75 9.83
N ALA A 672 -1.29 31.63 9.22
CA ALA A 672 -2.02 31.51 7.97
C ALA A 672 -3.52 31.28 8.24
#